data_8637f689968b53090499997eee1428f1
#
_entry.id   8637f689968b53090499997eee1428f1
#
_cell.length_a   1.000
_cell.length_b   1.000
_cell.length_c   1.000
_cell.angle_alpha   90.00
_cell.angle_beta   90.00
_cell.angle_gamma   90.00
#
_symmetry.space_group_name_H-M   'P 1'
#
loop_
_entity.id
_entity.type
_entity.pdbx_description
1 polymer ?
#
loop_
_entity_poly.entity_id
_entity_poly.type
_entity_poly.pdbx_seq_one_letter_code
_entity_poly.pdbx_strand_id
1 'polypeptide(L)'
;VTNILRGTLLMQPTIKAYDNSTWVLDNLVGIANNFNYDSYGYGVYYDTVHGDISASNPLLVNNLLKRNTRVDRFVGTASADVDLLKMIGIDSKNHKLNYKVNLSYSKTHCKDFTWIPAWVQSNRVYLAKSNERLTKATRSYADALIENVLTYDATVGKHHFNLVAGQTYEEENTDLLTGWGVNFTEPYFLQLQNAANTYAESFEYKHTLLSYIGRINYNYDERYLFSATVRRDGSSRLSQNIRWGTFPSVSVGWRFDKESFFPFNRNIVNMFKVRASYGELGNENIGEYMYQAVMARNNMTYSFGNTPITGSAISTFVDNNLSWEKKKSYNVGIDLALFNNRLEFTAEWYKNTSEDLLYAVPVPEQAGVSNTTVTMNAASMNNSGFEFAATYRNRDHDFKYEVSANLSTVRNRVTSLGFGTDSYISGAYITNVGEEIGKFYGWVYDGIARTQADLDNHATQEGAQIGDCLYKDVSGPDGKPDGKVDANDQVVLGSGMPKINFGLNARFEYKRFDLSIATFGALNYHVSDDIHNSLNSCYGWGNKDVAMLDANRFSEDGSTYLSSVPRTYVTNSASLAWNDLFSDRKIQNAAYWKIANIELGYNFPNEWFGKYVSDVRFYVSAQNLHTFTGYKGYNVDYAGGTFTPGYNFCSYPTARD
;
A
#
# COMPACT_ATOMS: atom_id res chain seq x y z
N VAL A 1 8.27 4.35 15.28
CA VAL A 1 7.69 5.65 15.69
C VAL A 1 6.22 5.39 15.96
N THR A 2 5.81 5.59 17.21
CA THR A 2 4.40 5.43 17.61
C THR A 2 3.54 6.36 16.74
N ASN A 3 2.46 5.84 16.17
CA ASN A 3 1.52 6.67 15.43
C ASN A 3 0.87 7.65 16.42
N ILE A 4 1.22 8.95 16.31
CA ILE A 4 0.78 9.99 17.26
C ILE A 4 -0.74 10.08 17.27
N LEU A 5 -1.41 10.00 16.11
CA LEU A 5 -2.86 10.04 16.03
C LEU A 5 -3.51 8.88 16.81
N ARG A 6 -3.02 7.66 16.60
CA ARG A 6 -3.50 6.48 17.33
C ARG A 6 -3.28 6.64 18.84
N GLY A 7 -2.08 7.06 19.24
CA GLY A 7 -1.75 7.31 20.66
C GLY A 7 -2.66 8.35 21.29
N THR A 8 -2.94 9.46 20.59
CA THR A 8 -3.83 10.53 21.09
C THR A 8 -5.27 10.05 21.24
N LEU A 9 -5.79 9.29 20.28
CA LEU A 9 -7.17 8.80 20.31
C LEU A 9 -7.42 7.73 21.37
N LEU A 10 -6.43 6.87 21.62
CA LEU A 10 -6.53 5.77 22.58
C LEU A 10 -6.10 6.19 24.00
N MET A 11 -5.50 7.37 24.16
CA MET A 11 -5.11 7.88 25.47
C MET A 11 -6.33 8.23 26.31
N GLN A 12 -6.35 7.80 27.58
CA GLN A 12 -7.46 8.11 28.50
C GLN A 12 -7.56 9.62 28.75
N PRO A 13 -8.77 10.19 28.70
CA PRO A 13 -8.98 11.64 28.89
C PRO A 13 -8.69 12.13 30.31
N THR A 14 -8.59 11.21 31.27
CA THR A 14 -8.25 11.52 32.67
C THR A 14 -6.75 11.79 32.88
N ILE A 15 -5.92 11.45 31.90
CA ILE A 15 -4.48 11.68 31.98
C ILE A 15 -4.17 13.12 31.60
N LYS A 16 -3.53 13.83 32.51
CA LYS A 16 -3.10 15.21 32.26
C LYS A 16 -2.01 15.24 31.18
N ALA A 17 -2.09 16.18 30.27
CA ALA A 17 -1.03 16.43 29.29
C ALA A 17 0.31 16.76 29.97
N TYR A 18 0.23 17.52 31.08
CA TYR A 18 1.35 17.88 31.94
C TYR A 18 0.99 17.51 33.38
N ASP A 19 1.87 16.83 34.09
CA ASP A 19 1.66 16.45 35.47
C ASP A 19 2.96 16.62 36.29
N ASN A 20 2.92 17.57 37.23
CA ASN A 20 3.98 17.87 38.17
C ASN A 20 3.58 17.44 39.60
N SER A 21 2.68 16.47 39.74
CA SER A 21 2.26 16.01 41.06
C SER A 21 3.45 15.39 41.83
N THR A 22 3.43 15.57 43.15
CA THR A 22 4.44 14.98 44.05
C THR A 22 4.51 13.46 43.88
N TRP A 23 3.39 12.80 43.59
CA TRP A 23 3.36 11.36 43.35
C TRP A 23 4.22 10.97 42.13
N VAL A 24 4.12 11.70 41.02
CA VAL A 24 4.94 11.46 39.82
C VAL A 24 6.41 11.66 40.16
N LEU A 25 6.73 12.76 40.86
CA LEU A 25 8.11 13.06 41.29
C LEU A 25 8.65 12.00 42.25
N ASP A 26 7.89 11.60 43.25
CA ASP A 26 8.31 10.60 44.24
C ASP A 26 8.51 9.21 43.66
N ASN A 27 7.65 8.79 42.70
CA ASN A 27 7.79 7.48 42.05
C ASN A 27 8.84 7.47 40.94
N LEU A 28 9.20 8.62 40.39
CA LEU A 28 10.28 8.75 39.41
C LEU A 28 11.67 8.92 40.04
N VAL A 29 11.76 9.36 41.30
CA VAL A 29 13.04 9.63 42.00
C VAL A 29 13.97 8.41 42.02
N GLY A 30 13.47 7.19 42.18
CA GLY A 30 14.27 5.97 42.11
C GLY A 30 14.83 5.63 40.72
N ILE A 31 14.20 6.15 39.68
CA ILE A 31 14.53 5.91 38.26
C ILE A 31 15.29 7.13 37.71
N ALA A 32 15.07 8.30 38.29
CA ALA A 32 15.41 9.60 37.76
C ALA A 32 16.75 10.18 38.30
N ASN A 33 17.55 9.42 39.04
CA ASN A 33 18.84 9.93 39.56
C ASN A 33 19.80 10.49 38.48
N ASN A 34 19.40 10.43 37.18
CA ASN A 34 20.17 10.98 36.07
C ASN A 34 19.34 11.85 35.09
N PHE A 35 18.06 12.18 35.38
CA PHE A 35 17.24 12.96 34.46
C PHE A 35 16.40 13.99 35.22
N ASN A 36 16.52 15.25 34.80
CA ASN A 36 15.66 16.35 35.23
C ASN A 36 14.30 16.23 34.54
N TYR A 37 13.42 15.31 34.98
CA TYR A 37 12.03 15.21 34.49
C TYR A 37 11.22 16.45 34.80
N ASP A 38 11.60 17.21 35.84
CA ASP A 38 11.01 18.50 36.19
C ASP A 38 11.10 19.55 35.07
N SER A 39 12.07 19.42 34.16
CA SER A 39 12.23 20.37 33.05
C SER A 39 11.26 20.15 31.89
N TYR A 40 10.58 18.98 31.81
CA TYR A 40 9.68 18.67 30.71
C TYR A 40 8.21 18.76 31.08
N GLY A 41 7.82 18.50 32.34
CA GLY A 41 6.47 18.68 32.87
C GLY A 41 5.39 17.84 32.17
N TYR A 42 5.73 16.79 31.43
CA TYR A 42 4.73 15.96 30.73
C TYR A 42 4.13 14.92 31.64
N GLY A 43 2.81 14.78 31.58
CA GLY A 43 2.08 13.73 32.28
C GLY A 43 2.58 12.33 31.92
N VAL A 44 2.81 11.52 32.92
CA VAL A 44 3.19 10.10 32.74
C VAL A 44 1.91 9.27 32.68
N TYR A 45 1.83 8.41 31.66
CA TYR A 45 0.74 7.49 31.55
C TYR A 45 0.95 6.31 32.49
N TYR A 46 0.19 6.28 33.57
CA TYR A 46 0.19 5.19 34.55
C TYR A 46 -1.23 4.86 34.97
N ASP A 47 -1.65 3.63 34.71
CA ASP A 47 -2.92 3.13 35.21
C ASP A 47 -2.67 2.13 36.35
N THR A 48 -3.02 2.52 37.57
CA THR A 48 -2.87 1.71 38.77
C THR A 48 -3.87 0.56 38.82
N VAL A 49 -4.96 0.61 38.05
CA VAL A 49 -6.05 -0.34 38.09
C VAL A 49 -5.90 -1.45 37.03
N HIS A 50 -5.40 -1.14 35.86
CA HIS A 50 -5.42 -2.03 34.71
C HIS A 50 -4.04 -2.40 34.17
N GLY A 51 -2.97 -1.77 34.63
CA GLY A 51 -1.58 -2.22 34.53
C GLY A 51 -0.97 -2.37 33.13
N ASP A 52 -1.65 -2.02 32.05
CA ASP A 52 -1.10 -2.23 30.72
C ASP A 52 -1.38 -1.11 29.73
N ILE A 53 -0.46 -0.15 29.63
CA ILE A 53 -0.54 0.81 28.55
C ILE A 53 0.83 1.06 27.95
N SER A 54 0.99 0.58 26.74
CA SER A 54 2.17 0.75 25.90
C SER A 54 2.22 2.10 25.16
N ALA A 55 1.34 3.05 25.50
CA ALA A 55 1.27 4.35 24.84
C ALA A 55 2.04 5.41 25.62
N SER A 56 3.11 5.91 25.05
CA SER A 56 3.78 7.12 25.55
C SER A 56 2.90 8.36 25.33
N ASN A 57 2.99 9.36 26.22
CA ASN A 57 2.29 10.61 26.05
C ASN A 57 2.62 11.24 24.67
N PRO A 58 1.63 11.48 23.79
CA PRO A 58 1.88 11.97 22.43
C PRO A 58 2.58 13.33 22.39
N LEU A 59 2.32 14.20 23.35
CA LEU A 59 3.00 15.52 23.46
C LEU A 59 4.47 15.35 23.80
N LEU A 60 4.81 14.42 24.68
CA LEU A 60 6.19 14.11 25.03
C LEU A 60 6.94 13.61 23.78
N VAL A 61 6.38 12.66 23.06
CA VAL A 61 6.99 12.14 21.82
C VAL A 61 7.16 13.23 20.78
N ASN A 62 6.13 14.06 20.55
CA ASN A 62 6.15 15.11 19.55
C ASN A 62 7.19 16.22 19.86
N ASN A 63 7.34 16.57 21.14
CA ASN A 63 8.20 17.70 21.54
C ASN A 63 9.66 17.29 21.82
N LEU A 64 9.90 16.07 22.30
CA LEU A 64 11.23 15.62 22.71
C LEU A 64 11.95 14.79 21.65
N LEU A 65 11.24 14.05 20.81
CA LEU A 65 11.84 13.32 19.70
C LEU A 65 12.35 14.30 18.65
N LYS A 66 13.66 14.30 18.42
CA LYS A 66 14.26 15.11 17.35
C LYS A 66 14.62 14.19 16.17
N ARG A 67 14.04 14.46 15.03
CA ARG A 67 14.35 13.75 13.80
C ARG A 67 14.56 14.73 12.67
N ASN A 68 15.68 14.56 11.96
CA ASN A 68 16.01 15.37 10.80
C ASN A 68 16.64 14.46 9.74
N THR A 69 16.19 14.63 8.51
CA THR A 69 16.80 13.98 7.33
C THR A 69 17.16 15.08 6.34
N ARG A 70 18.45 15.19 6.02
CA ARG A 70 18.93 16.03 4.92
C ARG A 70 19.16 15.16 3.70
N VAL A 71 18.60 15.57 2.57
CA VAL A 71 18.72 14.88 1.29
C VAL A 71 19.37 15.82 0.29
N ASP A 72 20.52 15.42 -0.23
CA ASP A 72 21.20 16.07 -1.34
C ASP A 72 21.10 15.15 -2.56
N ARG A 73 20.47 15.61 -3.65
CA ARG A 73 20.28 14.83 -4.87
C ARG A 73 20.89 15.51 -6.08
N PHE A 74 21.71 14.77 -6.79
CA PHE A 74 22.24 15.13 -8.09
C PHE A 74 21.63 14.22 -9.17
N VAL A 75 21.21 14.80 -10.29
CA VAL A 75 20.74 14.06 -11.48
C VAL A 75 21.39 14.71 -12.70
N GLY A 76 22.08 13.92 -13.48
CA GLY A 76 22.67 14.35 -14.74
C GLY A 76 22.28 13.39 -15.87
N THR A 77 21.82 13.93 -16.98
CA THR A 77 21.52 13.15 -18.19
C THR A 77 22.21 13.78 -19.39
N ALA A 78 22.74 12.94 -20.27
CA ALA A 78 23.28 13.35 -21.55
C ALA A 78 22.73 12.44 -22.62
N SER A 79 22.34 13.00 -23.78
CA SER A 79 21.89 12.19 -24.90
C SER A 79 22.47 12.70 -26.19
N ALA A 80 22.78 11.76 -27.10
CA ALA A 80 23.12 12.06 -28.45
C ALA A 80 22.20 11.27 -29.39
N ASP A 81 21.66 11.93 -30.39
CA ASP A 81 20.77 11.37 -31.41
C ASP A 81 21.37 11.68 -32.79
N VAL A 82 21.71 10.66 -33.54
CA VAL A 82 22.41 10.77 -34.83
C VAL A 82 21.60 10.09 -35.91
N ASP A 83 21.25 10.82 -36.96
CA ASP A 83 20.69 10.26 -38.19
C ASP A 83 21.81 9.67 -39.03
N LEU A 84 21.92 8.34 -38.99
CA LEU A 84 23.00 7.60 -39.65
C LEU A 84 22.93 7.69 -41.20
N LEU A 85 21.70 7.78 -41.77
CA LEU A 85 21.58 7.93 -43.23
C LEU A 85 22.06 9.31 -43.68
N LYS A 86 21.72 10.37 -42.98
CA LYS A 86 22.22 11.71 -43.25
C LYS A 86 23.76 11.78 -43.11
N MET A 87 24.28 11.12 -42.09
CA MET A 87 25.71 11.11 -41.82
C MET A 87 26.52 10.48 -43.00
N ILE A 88 25.95 9.49 -43.69
CA ILE A 88 26.57 8.87 -44.88
C ILE A 88 26.12 9.49 -46.20
N GLY A 89 25.46 10.68 -46.16
CA GLY A 89 25.08 11.44 -47.36
C GLY A 89 23.75 11.01 -48.00
N ILE A 90 22.96 10.14 -47.38
CA ILE A 90 21.65 9.72 -47.85
C ILE A 90 20.59 10.59 -47.17
N ASP A 91 20.05 11.58 -47.85
CA ASP A 91 18.92 12.38 -47.39
C ASP A 91 17.63 11.85 -48.02
N SER A 92 16.91 11.02 -47.28
CA SER A 92 15.65 10.40 -47.70
C SER A 92 14.49 10.89 -46.85
N LYS A 93 13.39 11.31 -47.50
CA LYS A 93 12.16 11.66 -46.83
C LYS A 93 11.38 10.43 -46.30
N ASN A 94 11.64 9.27 -46.90
CA ASN A 94 10.90 8.04 -46.69
C ASN A 94 11.61 7.03 -45.80
N HIS A 95 12.90 7.25 -45.52
CA HIS A 95 13.74 6.35 -44.74
C HIS A 95 14.55 7.16 -43.74
N LYS A 96 14.53 6.77 -42.47
CA LYS A 96 15.32 7.38 -41.42
C LYS A 96 15.93 6.28 -40.55
N LEU A 97 17.24 6.38 -40.30
CA LEU A 97 17.93 5.46 -39.40
C LEU A 97 18.61 6.27 -38.30
N ASN A 98 18.04 6.25 -37.12
CA ASN A 98 18.52 6.99 -35.96
C ASN A 98 19.21 6.06 -34.96
N TYR A 99 20.41 6.45 -34.53
CA TYR A 99 21.03 5.88 -33.36
C TYR A 99 21.04 6.89 -32.22
N LYS A 100 20.46 6.48 -31.09
CA LYS A 100 20.39 7.30 -29.89
C LYS A 100 21.12 6.62 -28.75
N VAL A 101 22.01 7.36 -28.10
CA VAL A 101 22.58 6.96 -26.81
C VAL A 101 22.10 7.90 -25.71
N ASN A 102 21.64 7.33 -24.61
CA ASN A 102 21.28 8.04 -23.38
C ASN A 102 22.21 7.59 -22.27
N LEU A 103 22.78 8.54 -21.55
CA LEU A 103 23.56 8.33 -20.34
C LEU A 103 22.83 9.07 -19.21
N SER A 104 22.55 8.37 -18.14
CA SER A 104 21.95 8.98 -16.94
C SER A 104 22.73 8.56 -15.71
N TYR A 105 22.98 9.51 -14.83
CA TYR A 105 23.55 9.24 -13.53
C TYR A 105 22.80 10.04 -12.48
N SER A 106 22.34 9.35 -11.46
CA SER A 106 21.75 9.98 -10.29
C SER A 106 22.50 9.57 -9.02
N LYS A 107 22.69 10.52 -8.12
CA LYS A 107 23.25 10.24 -6.79
C LYS A 107 22.44 10.96 -5.74
N THR A 108 21.88 10.20 -4.81
CA THR A 108 21.15 10.72 -3.64
C THR A 108 21.95 10.42 -2.40
N HIS A 109 22.25 11.43 -1.62
CA HIS A 109 22.95 11.32 -0.35
C HIS A 109 22.04 11.79 0.76
N CYS A 110 21.73 10.90 1.72
CA CYS A 110 20.87 11.20 2.85
C CYS A 110 21.69 11.17 4.14
N LYS A 111 21.48 12.18 4.98
CA LYS A 111 22.00 12.22 6.35
C LYS A 111 20.84 12.23 7.32
N ASP A 112 20.70 11.17 8.09
CA ASP A 112 19.66 11.02 9.09
C ASP A 112 20.23 11.32 10.48
N PHE A 113 19.44 12.06 11.24
CA PHE A 113 19.67 12.32 12.65
C PHE A 113 18.40 12.00 13.41
N THR A 114 18.50 11.12 14.41
CA THR A 114 17.39 10.80 15.30
C THR A 114 17.89 10.78 16.74
N TRP A 115 17.31 11.66 17.57
CA TRP A 115 17.52 11.66 19.02
C TRP A 115 16.23 11.25 19.71
N ILE A 116 16.31 10.19 20.48
CA ILE A 116 15.24 9.69 21.35
C ILE A 116 15.74 9.91 22.77
N PRO A 117 15.22 10.91 23.52
CA PRO A 117 15.60 11.07 24.92
C PRO A 117 15.10 9.92 25.78
N ALA A 118 15.67 9.73 26.93
CA ALA A 118 15.08 8.84 27.91
C ALA A 118 13.77 9.44 28.41
N TRP A 119 12.73 8.61 28.41
CA TRP A 119 11.45 8.93 29.02
C TRP A 119 10.93 7.75 29.81
N VAL A 120 10.04 8.04 30.73
CA VAL A 120 9.40 7.01 31.52
C VAL A 120 8.23 6.44 30.72
N GLN A 121 8.22 5.13 30.57
CA GLN A 121 7.07 4.37 30.06
C GLN A 121 6.47 3.59 31.22
N SER A 122 5.16 3.58 31.31
CA SER A 122 4.49 2.63 32.19
C SER A 122 4.54 1.25 31.56
N ASN A 123 4.90 0.26 32.38
CA ASN A 123 4.72 -1.15 32.06
C ASN A 123 3.76 -1.74 33.10
N ARG A 124 3.10 -2.85 32.81
CA ARG A 124 2.02 -3.47 33.61
C ARG A 124 2.23 -3.50 35.13
N VAL A 125 3.46 -3.42 35.60
CA VAL A 125 3.81 -3.65 37.02
C VAL A 125 4.67 -2.52 37.60
N TYR A 126 5.37 -1.71 36.75
CA TYR A 126 6.29 -0.69 37.22
C TYR A 126 6.59 0.35 36.12
N LEU A 127 7.06 1.50 36.52
CA LEU A 127 7.59 2.51 35.61
C LEU A 127 8.98 2.09 35.12
N ALA A 128 9.14 1.95 33.83
CA ALA A 128 10.41 1.62 33.20
C ALA A 128 10.99 2.84 32.50
N LYS A 129 12.27 3.11 32.73
CA LYS A 129 13.02 4.13 32.00
C LYS A 129 13.52 3.53 30.69
N SER A 130 13.19 4.15 29.57
CA SER A 130 13.88 3.86 28.31
C SER A 130 15.25 4.53 28.30
N ASN A 131 16.26 3.87 27.71
CA ASN A 131 17.55 4.51 27.51
C ASN A 131 17.44 5.55 26.37
N GLU A 132 18.11 6.68 26.56
CA GLU A 132 18.28 7.63 25.45
C GLU A 132 19.10 6.99 24.34
N ARG A 133 18.76 7.35 23.11
CA ARG A 133 19.43 6.84 21.92
C ARG A 133 19.64 7.96 20.89
N LEU A 134 20.88 8.17 20.50
CA LEU A 134 21.23 8.95 19.32
C LEU A 134 21.56 8.01 18.16
N THR A 135 20.90 8.20 17.04
CA THR A 135 21.21 7.49 15.79
C THR A 135 21.62 8.52 14.74
N LYS A 136 22.75 8.30 14.10
CA LYS A 136 23.20 9.04 12.92
C LYS A 136 23.43 8.03 11.79
N ALA A 137 22.78 8.24 10.66
CA ALA A 137 22.98 7.39 9.50
C ALA A 137 23.33 8.21 8.26
N THR A 138 24.18 7.64 7.43
CA THR A 138 24.48 8.14 6.11
C THR A 138 24.09 7.08 5.10
N ARG A 139 23.25 7.46 4.14
CA ARG A 139 22.82 6.58 3.04
C ARG A 139 23.17 7.23 1.72
N SER A 140 23.78 6.46 0.83
CA SER A 140 24.11 6.88 -0.52
C SER A 140 23.46 5.92 -1.51
N TYR A 141 22.68 6.46 -2.43
CA TYR A 141 22.10 5.73 -3.56
C TYR A 141 22.70 6.30 -4.82
N ALA A 142 23.34 5.48 -5.61
CA ALA A 142 23.88 5.85 -6.92
C ALA A 142 23.27 4.94 -7.98
N ASP A 143 22.79 5.55 -9.04
CA ASP A 143 22.14 4.87 -10.15
C ASP A 143 22.76 5.36 -11.47
N ALA A 144 23.25 4.45 -12.30
CA ALA A 144 23.86 4.69 -13.58
C ALA A 144 23.12 3.90 -14.66
N LEU A 145 22.65 4.60 -15.70
CA LEU A 145 21.91 4.03 -16.81
C LEU A 145 22.60 4.37 -18.13
N ILE A 146 22.79 3.35 -18.96
CA ILE A 146 23.26 3.48 -20.35
C ILE A 146 22.25 2.80 -21.25
N GLU A 147 21.70 3.55 -22.20
CA GLU A 147 20.77 3.05 -23.19
C GLU A 147 21.30 3.31 -24.60
N ASN A 148 21.31 2.28 -25.43
CA ASN A 148 21.61 2.32 -26.83
C ASN A 148 20.37 1.93 -27.62
N VAL A 149 19.89 2.79 -28.50
CA VAL A 149 18.65 2.56 -29.26
C VAL A 149 18.90 2.85 -30.73
N LEU A 150 18.68 1.87 -31.57
CA LEU A 150 18.65 1.99 -33.02
C LEU A 150 17.20 1.94 -33.51
N THR A 151 16.79 2.97 -34.22
CA THR A 151 15.42 3.10 -34.77
C THR A 151 15.49 3.28 -36.29
N TYR A 152 14.79 2.42 -37.01
CA TYR A 152 14.60 2.55 -38.45
C TYR A 152 13.14 2.81 -38.77
N ASP A 153 12.85 3.98 -39.36
CA ASP A 153 11.58 4.39 -39.88
C ASP A 153 11.55 4.35 -41.39
N ALA A 154 10.55 3.68 -41.96
CA ALA A 154 10.40 3.60 -43.42
C ALA A 154 8.95 3.73 -43.83
N THR A 155 8.67 4.52 -44.85
CA THR A 155 7.39 4.65 -45.51
C THR A 155 7.49 4.30 -46.97
N VAL A 156 6.81 3.24 -47.39
CA VAL A 156 6.80 2.76 -48.80
C VAL A 156 5.36 2.67 -49.25
N GLY A 157 4.91 3.65 -50.03
CA GLY A 157 3.49 3.74 -50.42
C GLY A 157 2.58 3.86 -49.21
N LYS A 158 1.71 2.84 -49.01
CA LYS A 158 0.77 2.77 -47.88
C LYS A 158 1.34 2.03 -46.66
N HIS A 159 2.55 1.54 -46.74
CA HIS A 159 3.20 0.76 -45.68
C HIS A 159 4.11 1.68 -44.88
N HIS A 160 3.91 1.69 -43.58
CA HIS A 160 4.81 2.38 -42.64
C HIS A 160 5.37 1.37 -41.64
N PHE A 161 6.69 1.35 -41.50
CA PHE A 161 7.44 0.48 -40.61
C PHE A 161 8.24 1.34 -39.64
N ASN A 162 8.20 0.95 -38.36
CA ASN A 162 9.11 1.47 -37.36
C ASN A 162 9.73 0.26 -36.65
N LEU A 163 11.03 0.08 -36.82
CA LEU A 163 11.81 -1.00 -36.24
C LEU A 163 12.72 -0.43 -35.16
N VAL A 164 12.73 -1.04 -33.99
CA VAL A 164 13.57 -0.62 -32.86
C VAL A 164 14.38 -1.80 -32.37
N ALA A 165 15.69 -1.59 -32.20
CA ALA A 165 16.58 -2.49 -31.48
C ALA A 165 17.29 -1.69 -30.38
N GLY A 166 17.29 -2.21 -29.16
CA GLY A 166 17.85 -1.50 -28.03
C GLY A 166 18.59 -2.40 -27.05
N GLN A 167 19.53 -1.80 -26.35
CA GLN A 167 20.23 -2.38 -25.22
C GLN A 167 20.23 -1.36 -24.09
N THR A 168 19.90 -1.83 -22.87
CA THR A 168 19.93 -1.01 -21.66
C THR A 168 20.78 -1.72 -20.61
N TYR A 169 21.66 -0.98 -19.96
CA TYR A 169 22.38 -1.43 -18.77
C TYR A 169 22.15 -0.44 -17.64
N GLU A 170 21.67 -0.96 -16.52
CA GLU A 170 21.40 -0.20 -15.30
C GLU A 170 22.19 -0.80 -14.14
N GLU A 171 22.78 0.07 -13.34
CA GLU A 171 23.54 -0.30 -12.15
C GLU A 171 23.14 0.61 -10.99
N GLU A 172 22.54 0.01 -9.96
CA GLU A 172 22.17 0.66 -8.70
C GLU A 172 23.14 0.24 -7.61
N ASN A 173 23.73 1.21 -6.91
CA ASN A 173 24.57 0.99 -5.75
C ASN A 173 23.98 1.67 -4.53
N THR A 174 23.81 0.94 -3.44
CA THR A 174 23.35 1.46 -2.16
C THR A 174 24.41 1.20 -1.10
N ASP A 175 24.81 2.26 -0.41
CA ASP A 175 25.75 2.22 0.71
C ASP A 175 25.07 2.84 1.95
N LEU A 176 25.06 2.12 3.05
CA LEU A 176 24.45 2.52 4.31
C LEU A 176 25.47 2.35 5.45
N LEU A 177 25.72 3.44 6.16
CA LEU A 177 26.44 3.43 7.43
C LEU A 177 25.55 4.02 8.53
N THR A 178 25.26 3.24 9.55
CA THR A 178 24.48 3.67 10.73
C THR A 178 25.34 3.54 11.98
N GLY A 179 25.44 4.63 12.72
CA GLY A 179 26.01 4.62 14.06
C GLY A 179 24.97 5.01 15.09
N TRP A 180 24.93 4.33 16.22
CA TRP A 180 24.09 4.75 17.34
C TRP A 180 24.81 4.63 18.68
N GLY A 181 24.38 5.47 19.62
CA GLY A 181 24.89 5.47 20.97
C GLY A 181 23.76 5.52 21.99
N VAL A 182 24.00 4.95 23.14
CA VAL A 182 23.10 4.92 24.31
C VAL A 182 23.85 5.28 25.58
N ASN A 183 23.12 5.66 26.64
CA ASN A 183 23.65 6.04 27.95
C ASN A 183 24.57 7.25 27.85
N PHE A 184 23.98 8.42 27.56
CA PHE A 184 24.70 9.69 27.47
C PHE A 184 24.92 10.29 28.86
N THR A 185 26.14 10.70 29.14
CA THR A 185 26.46 11.43 30.37
C THR A 185 25.89 12.86 30.34
N GLU A 186 25.95 13.48 29.15
CA GLU A 186 25.48 14.84 28.91
C GLU A 186 24.48 14.84 27.75
N PRO A 187 23.16 14.82 28.00
CA PRO A 187 22.15 14.75 26.97
C PRO A 187 22.02 15.99 26.06
N TYR A 188 22.76 17.05 26.35
CA TYR A 188 22.82 18.25 25.52
C TYR A 188 23.85 18.17 24.38
N PHE A 189 24.84 17.28 24.52
CA PHE A 189 25.90 17.06 23.53
C PHE A 189 25.58 15.86 22.65
N LEU A 190 24.78 16.08 21.59
CA LEU A 190 24.30 15.01 20.70
C LEU A 190 25.37 14.58 19.68
N GLN A 191 26.49 14.04 20.19
CA GLN A 191 27.55 13.41 19.42
C GLN A 191 27.76 11.96 19.93
N LEU A 192 28.03 11.04 19.01
CA LEU A 192 28.14 9.62 19.35
C LEU A 192 29.24 9.33 20.37
N GLN A 193 30.36 10.07 20.31
CA GLN A 193 31.46 9.91 21.24
C GLN A 193 31.12 10.21 22.70
N ASN A 194 29.99 10.87 22.98
CA ASN A 194 29.54 11.18 24.34
C ASN A 194 28.65 10.08 24.94
N ALA A 195 28.31 9.07 24.13
CA ALA A 195 27.60 7.89 24.61
C ALA A 195 28.55 6.93 25.33
N ALA A 196 28.11 6.34 26.44
CA ALA A 196 28.89 5.32 27.13
C ALA A 196 29.04 4.05 26.29
N ASN A 197 28.05 3.73 25.47
CA ASN A 197 28.09 2.57 24.55
C ASN A 197 27.75 3.06 23.14
N THR A 198 28.61 2.74 22.19
CA THR A 198 28.44 3.06 20.78
C THR A 198 28.45 1.79 19.92
N TYR A 199 27.66 1.82 18.87
CA TYR A 199 27.49 0.71 17.93
C TYR A 199 27.52 1.28 16.52
N ALA A 200 27.94 0.46 15.56
CA ALA A 200 27.88 0.79 14.14
C ALA A 200 27.59 -0.45 13.32
N GLU A 201 26.87 -0.24 12.22
CA GLU A 201 26.62 -1.24 11.18
C GLU A 201 26.73 -0.61 9.82
N SER A 202 27.13 -1.40 8.83
CA SER A 202 27.19 -0.96 7.44
C SER A 202 26.71 -2.07 6.52
N PHE A 203 26.06 -1.66 5.43
CA PHE A 203 25.57 -2.52 4.36
C PHE A 203 25.87 -1.90 3.03
N GLU A 204 26.25 -2.73 2.06
CA GLU A 204 26.44 -2.35 0.67
C GLU A 204 25.65 -3.32 -0.21
N TYR A 205 24.86 -2.76 -1.12
CA TYR A 205 24.08 -3.53 -2.08
C TYR A 205 24.38 -3.04 -3.48
N LYS A 206 24.49 -3.99 -4.39
CA LYS A 206 24.63 -3.71 -5.82
C LYS A 206 23.60 -4.49 -6.60
N HIS A 207 22.81 -3.76 -7.38
CA HIS A 207 21.87 -4.31 -8.35
C HIS A 207 22.30 -3.98 -9.76
N THR A 208 22.19 -4.92 -10.68
CA THR A 208 22.44 -4.69 -12.10
C THR A 208 21.36 -5.34 -12.95
N LEU A 209 20.89 -4.59 -13.96
CA LEU A 209 19.91 -5.05 -14.94
C LEU A 209 20.45 -4.83 -16.35
N LEU A 210 20.55 -5.90 -17.12
CA LEU A 210 20.94 -5.85 -18.53
C LEU A 210 19.77 -6.29 -19.39
N SER A 211 19.33 -5.42 -20.31
CA SER A 211 18.14 -5.64 -21.13
C SER A 211 18.44 -5.51 -22.61
N TYR A 212 17.80 -6.36 -23.40
CA TYR A 212 17.75 -6.27 -24.87
C TYR A 212 16.29 -6.16 -25.31
N ILE A 213 16.01 -5.26 -26.24
CA ILE A 213 14.67 -5.05 -26.77
C ILE A 213 14.71 -5.05 -28.30
N GLY A 214 13.73 -5.73 -28.89
CA GLY A 214 13.41 -5.65 -30.32
C GLY A 214 11.93 -5.33 -30.48
N ARG A 215 11.57 -4.35 -31.32
CA ARG A 215 10.18 -3.98 -31.60
C ARG A 215 10.00 -3.72 -33.08
N ILE A 216 8.86 -4.16 -33.59
CA ILE A 216 8.32 -3.80 -34.88
C ILE A 216 6.94 -3.18 -34.71
N ASN A 217 6.75 -1.99 -35.25
CA ASN A 217 5.46 -1.37 -35.47
C ASN A 217 5.20 -1.30 -36.96
N TYR A 218 4.06 -1.77 -37.37
CA TYR A 218 3.62 -1.76 -38.76
C TYR A 218 2.25 -1.15 -38.88
N ASN A 219 2.11 -0.26 -39.84
CA ASN A 219 0.85 0.41 -40.15
C ASN A 219 0.62 0.36 -41.66
N TYR A 220 -0.51 -0.18 -42.07
CA TYR A 220 -0.95 -0.19 -43.48
C TYR A 220 -2.12 0.75 -43.66
N ASP A 221 -1.90 1.83 -44.43
CA ASP A 221 -2.90 2.82 -44.83
C ASP A 221 -3.66 3.44 -43.63
N GLU A 222 -3.01 3.50 -42.45
CA GLU A 222 -3.64 3.84 -41.15
C GLU A 222 -4.89 3.00 -40.83
N ARG A 223 -5.04 1.84 -41.45
CA ARG A 223 -6.19 0.96 -41.35
C ARG A 223 -5.88 -0.27 -40.49
N TYR A 224 -4.79 -0.93 -40.79
CA TYR A 224 -4.32 -2.11 -40.05
C TYR A 224 -3.07 -1.75 -39.31
N LEU A 225 -3.11 -1.89 -37.99
CA LEU A 225 -2.05 -1.58 -37.06
C LEU A 225 -1.53 -2.89 -36.43
N PHE A 226 -0.24 -3.07 -36.43
CA PHE A 226 0.38 -4.20 -35.80
C PHE A 226 1.62 -3.75 -35.00
N SER A 227 1.81 -4.28 -33.79
CA SER A 227 3.02 -4.09 -33.02
C SER A 227 3.43 -5.43 -32.39
N ALA A 228 4.72 -5.76 -32.48
CA ALA A 228 5.31 -6.87 -31.74
C ALA A 228 6.59 -6.42 -31.06
N THR A 229 6.78 -6.82 -29.82
CA THR A 229 7.95 -6.50 -29.00
C THR A 229 8.46 -7.76 -28.32
N VAL A 230 9.77 -7.94 -28.26
CA VAL A 230 10.41 -8.94 -27.40
C VAL A 230 11.43 -8.19 -26.56
N ARG A 231 11.36 -8.38 -25.24
CA ARG A 231 12.34 -7.88 -24.29
C ARG A 231 12.95 -9.06 -23.53
N ARG A 232 14.26 -9.03 -23.36
CA ARG A 232 15.00 -10.01 -22.59
C ARG A 232 15.84 -9.30 -21.54
N ASP A 233 15.54 -9.59 -20.27
CA ASP A 233 16.12 -8.92 -19.10
C ASP A 233 16.90 -9.92 -18.26
N GLY A 234 18.10 -9.51 -17.83
CA GLY A 234 18.96 -10.29 -16.93
C GLY A 234 19.28 -9.50 -15.67
N SER A 235 18.82 -10.01 -14.51
CA SER A 235 18.92 -9.35 -13.22
C SER A 235 19.92 -10.03 -12.28
N SER A 236 20.65 -9.22 -11.52
CA SER A 236 21.56 -9.71 -10.47
C SER A 236 20.85 -10.20 -9.21
N ARG A 237 19.56 -9.88 -9.02
CA ARG A 237 18.74 -10.37 -7.91
C ARG A 237 18.47 -11.86 -7.98
N LEU A 238 18.64 -12.45 -9.16
CA LEU A 238 18.39 -13.84 -9.42
C LEU A 238 19.69 -14.62 -9.65
N SER A 239 19.68 -15.92 -9.36
CA SER A 239 20.86 -16.78 -9.53
C SER A 239 21.28 -16.87 -11.00
N GLN A 240 22.58 -17.16 -11.26
CA GLN A 240 23.18 -17.12 -12.58
C GLN A 240 22.43 -17.96 -13.63
N ASN A 241 21.85 -19.09 -13.21
CA ASN A 241 21.21 -20.03 -14.12
C ASN A 241 19.80 -19.59 -14.58
N ILE A 242 19.13 -18.73 -13.82
CA ILE A 242 17.71 -18.35 -14.02
C ILE A 242 17.48 -16.84 -14.06
N ARG A 243 18.55 -16.05 -14.12
CA ARG A 243 18.48 -14.57 -14.11
C ARG A 243 17.83 -13.95 -15.33
N TRP A 244 17.76 -14.70 -16.45
CA TRP A 244 17.24 -14.17 -17.71
C TRP A 244 15.77 -14.47 -17.89
N GLY A 245 14.94 -13.41 -17.95
CA GLY A 245 13.55 -13.45 -18.36
C GLY A 245 13.37 -13.00 -19.81
N THR A 246 12.40 -13.56 -20.53
CA THR A 246 12.00 -13.12 -21.86
C THR A 246 10.52 -12.79 -21.87
N PHE A 247 10.18 -11.60 -22.33
CA PHE A 247 8.85 -11.01 -22.22
C PHE A 247 8.37 -10.54 -23.61
N PRO A 248 7.59 -11.37 -24.32
CA PRO A 248 7.00 -11.00 -25.59
C PRO A 248 5.72 -10.18 -25.40
N SER A 249 5.42 -9.33 -26.40
CA SER A 249 4.11 -8.70 -26.51
C SER A 249 3.71 -8.53 -27.98
N VAL A 250 2.43 -8.59 -28.25
CA VAL A 250 1.84 -8.37 -29.55
C VAL A 250 0.55 -7.60 -29.44
N SER A 251 0.31 -6.66 -30.36
CA SER A 251 -0.96 -5.95 -30.46
C SER A 251 -1.39 -5.78 -31.90
N VAL A 252 -2.70 -5.82 -32.12
CA VAL A 252 -3.34 -5.56 -33.40
C VAL A 252 -4.42 -4.51 -33.23
N GLY A 253 -4.56 -3.65 -34.22
CA GLY A 253 -5.61 -2.65 -34.28
C GLY A 253 -6.19 -2.55 -35.68
N TRP A 254 -7.50 -2.43 -35.76
CA TRP A 254 -8.21 -2.29 -36.99
C TRP A 254 -9.10 -1.06 -36.95
N ARG A 255 -8.84 -0.09 -37.85
CA ARG A 255 -9.63 1.11 -38.11
C ARG A 255 -10.78 0.73 -39.04
N PHE A 256 -11.85 0.18 -38.45
CA PHE A 256 -13.04 -0.28 -39.19
C PHE A 256 -13.72 0.87 -39.97
N ASP A 257 -13.66 2.08 -39.43
CA ASP A 257 -14.19 3.31 -40.08
C ASP A 257 -13.52 3.65 -41.42
N LYS A 258 -12.30 3.13 -41.67
CA LYS A 258 -11.58 3.35 -42.91
C LYS A 258 -11.91 2.34 -44.01
N GLU A 259 -12.74 1.33 -43.71
CA GLU A 259 -13.13 0.34 -44.70
C GLU A 259 -14.15 0.91 -45.71
N SER A 260 -14.07 0.46 -46.96
CA SER A 260 -15.02 0.87 -48.03
C SER A 260 -16.46 0.41 -47.76
N PHE A 261 -16.59 -0.72 -47.05
CA PHE A 261 -17.88 -1.31 -46.68
C PHE A 261 -18.38 -0.85 -45.30
N PHE A 262 -17.78 0.20 -44.71
CA PHE A 262 -18.21 0.72 -43.41
C PHE A 262 -19.67 1.15 -43.44
N PRO A 263 -20.58 0.52 -42.64
CA PRO A 263 -22.02 0.69 -42.85
C PRO A 263 -22.60 1.95 -42.22
N PHE A 264 -21.83 2.64 -41.35
CA PHE A 264 -22.33 3.79 -40.58
C PHE A 264 -22.01 5.12 -41.28
N ASN A 265 -22.84 6.11 -41.00
CA ASN A 265 -22.61 7.47 -41.48
C ASN A 265 -21.36 8.06 -40.83
N ARG A 266 -20.33 8.39 -41.60
CA ARG A 266 -19.05 8.95 -41.14
C ARG A 266 -19.16 10.33 -40.49
N ASN A 267 -20.25 11.07 -40.75
CA ASN A 267 -20.52 12.29 -40.03
C ASN A 267 -21.01 12.05 -38.60
N ILE A 268 -21.49 10.85 -38.30
CA ILE A 268 -21.90 10.46 -36.95
C ILE A 268 -20.78 9.65 -36.31
N VAL A 269 -20.24 8.63 -36.98
CA VAL A 269 -19.16 7.78 -36.49
C VAL A 269 -17.86 8.18 -37.19
N ASN A 270 -17.06 9.00 -36.53
CA ASN A 270 -15.83 9.55 -37.09
C ASN A 270 -14.63 8.62 -36.95
N MET A 271 -14.65 7.80 -35.91
CA MET A 271 -13.67 6.76 -35.66
C MET A 271 -14.33 5.53 -35.06
N PHE A 272 -13.98 4.37 -35.59
CA PHE A 272 -14.30 3.07 -35.00
C PHE A 272 -13.08 2.17 -35.13
N LYS A 273 -12.41 1.96 -34.00
CA LYS A 273 -11.23 1.11 -33.93
C LYS A 273 -11.49 -0.06 -33.00
N VAL A 274 -11.14 -1.26 -33.45
CA VAL A 274 -11.09 -2.49 -32.64
C VAL A 274 -9.63 -2.81 -32.37
N ARG A 275 -9.30 -3.19 -31.15
CA ARG A 275 -7.93 -3.57 -30.78
C ARG A 275 -7.91 -4.80 -29.89
N ALA A 276 -6.84 -5.55 -30.02
CA ALA A 276 -6.53 -6.68 -29.13
C ALA A 276 -5.02 -6.71 -28.87
N SER A 277 -4.66 -7.09 -27.67
CA SER A 277 -3.26 -7.23 -27.30
C SER A 277 -3.04 -8.39 -26.33
N TYR A 278 -1.84 -8.94 -26.41
CA TYR A 278 -1.26 -9.86 -25.46
C TYR A 278 0.13 -9.37 -25.09
N GLY A 279 0.50 -9.45 -23.81
CA GLY A 279 1.84 -9.10 -23.37
C GLY A 279 2.24 -9.83 -22.11
N GLU A 280 3.52 -10.11 -21.99
CA GLU A 280 4.14 -10.61 -20.77
C GLU A 280 5.06 -9.54 -20.17
N LEU A 281 5.03 -9.44 -18.84
CA LEU A 281 5.91 -8.58 -18.04
C LEU A 281 6.56 -9.43 -16.95
N GLY A 282 7.83 -9.14 -16.66
CA GLY A 282 8.55 -9.69 -15.52
C GLY A 282 8.54 -8.76 -14.32
N ASN A 283 8.49 -9.33 -13.13
CA ASN A 283 8.73 -8.64 -11.87
C ASN A 283 9.78 -9.39 -11.07
N GLU A 284 10.76 -8.65 -10.54
CA GLU A 284 11.86 -9.15 -9.72
C GLU A 284 11.96 -8.40 -8.39
N ASN A 285 10.87 -7.81 -7.92
CA ASN A 285 10.87 -6.97 -6.71
C ASN A 285 11.09 -7.80 -5.45
N ILE A 286 12.32 -8.25 -5.26
CA ILE A 286 12.84 -8.97 -4.09
C ILE A 286 14.09 -8.26 -3.59
N GLY A 287 14.50 -8.58 -2.35
CA GLY A 287 15.77 -8.10 -1.81
C GLY A 287 16.98 -8.62 -2.60
N GLU A 288 18.10 -7.91 -2.47
CA GLU A 288 19.36 -8.34 -3.06
C GLU A 288 19.86 -9.64 -2.43
N TYR A 289 20.49 -10.48 -3.24
CA TYR A 289 21.14 -11.74 -2.81
C TYR A 289 20.23 -12.75 -2.11
N MET A 290 18.89 -12.67 -2.27
CA MET A 290 17.93 -13.54 -1.61
C MET A 290 18.09 -15.04 -1.97
N TYR A 291 18.80 -15.35 -3.04
CA TYR A 291 19.15 -16.71 -3.46
C TYR A 291 20.39 -17.28 -2.77
N GLN A 292 21.06 -16.49 -1.91
CA GLN A 292 22.30 -16.89 -1.21
C GLN A 292 22.01 -17.16 0.27
N ALA A 293 22.37 -18.35 0.74
CA ALA A 293 22.30 -18.66 2.14
C ALA A 293 23.35 -17.85 2.94
N VAL A 294 22.91 -17.26 4.04
CA VAL A 294 23.76 -16.45 4.91
C VAL A 294 24.19 -17.27 6.13
N MET A 295 25.46 -17.17 6.49
CA MET A 295 25.97 -17.71 7.74
C MET A 295 25.82 -16.66 8.86
N ALA A 296 25.07 -17.01 9.90
CA ALA A 296 25.04 -16.20 11.13
C ALA A 296 26.30 -16.39 11.94
N ARG A 297 26.88 -15.27 12.39
CA ARG A 297 27.87 -15.21 13.45
C ARG A 297 27.19 -14.74 14.74
N ASN A 298 27.77 -15.08 15.88
CA ASN A 298 27.43 -14.58 17.22
C ASN A 298 26.13 -15.11 17.87
N ASN A 299 25.26 -15.78 17.14
CA ASN A 299 24.04 -16.38 17.72
C ASN A 299 24.12 -17.90 17.88
N MET A 300 25.21 -18.53 17.41
CA MET A 300 25.44 -19.95 17.51
C MET A 300 26.51 -20.21 18.58
N THR A 301 26.08 -20.29 19.82
CA THR A 301 27.00 -20.57 20.95
C THR A 301 26.94 -22.05 21.29
N TYR A 302 28.08 -22.70 21.26
CA TYR A 302 28.25 -24.07 21.73
C TYR A 302 29.17 -24.06 22.97
N SER A 303 28.86 -24.87 23.94
CA SER A 303 29.68 -24.96 25.15
C SER A 303 30.63 -26.16 25.07
N PHE A 304 31.93 -25.89 25.07
CA PHE A 304 32.96 -26.89 25.26
C PHE A 304 33.40 -26.88 26.75
N GLY A 305 32.96 -27.88 27.49
CA GLY A 305 33.04 -27.83 28.94
C GLY A 305 32.18 -26.69 29.48
N ASN A 306 32.72 -25.80 30.30
CA ASN A 306 32.02 -24.63 30.85
C ASN A 306 32.33 -23.34 30.09
N THR A 307 32.97 -23.41 28.91
CA THR A 307 33.33 -22.22 28.13
C THR A 307 32.44 -22.10 26.90
N PRO A 308 31.62 -21.05 26.78
CA PRO A 308 30.84 -20.81 25.58
C PRO A 308 31.77 -20.36 24.45
N ILE A 309 31.68 -21.04 23.31
CA ILE A 309 32.43 -20.72 22.09
C ILE A 309 31.42 -20.31 21.01
N THR A 310 31.67 -19.18 20.40
CA THR A 310 30.82 -18.67 19.30
C THR A 310 31.22 -19.39 18.00
N GLY A 311 30.25 -20.05 17.39
CA GLY A 311 30.36 -20.70 16.09
C GLY A 311 29.68 -19.94 14.97
N SER A 312 29.68 -20.52 13.78
CA SER A 312 28.92 -20.06 12.62
C SER A 312 28.11 -21.21 12.04
N ALA A 313 26.85 -20.94 11.70
CA ALA A 313 26.00 -21.92 11.03
C ALA A 313 25.18 -21.22 9.94
N ILE A 314 24.67 -21.99 8.98
CA ILE A 314 23.70 -21.49 8.04
C ILE A 314 22.46 -21.08 8.81
N SER A 315 22.11 -19.80 8.75
CA SER A 315 21.01 -19.23 9.52
C SER A 315 19.74 -19.02 8.71
N THR A 316 19.83 -19.10 7.38
CA THR A 316 18.71 -18.79 6.49
C THR A 316 18.42 -19.94 5.54
N PHE A 317 17.15 -20.32 5.45
CA PHE A 317 16.64 -21.14 4.36
C PHE A 317 16.42 -20.25 3.15
N VAL A 318 16.84 -20.66 1.95
CA VAL A 318 16.71 -19.90 0.70
C VAL A 318 16.18 -20.80 -0.41
N ASP A 319 15.48 -20.22 -1.36
CA ASP A 319 15.11 -20.87 -2.60
C ASP A 319 16.13 -20.56 -3.70
N ASN A 320 16.91 -21.55 -4.10
CA ASN A 320 17.91 -21.41 -5.18
C ASN A 320 17.26 -21.32 -6.57
N ASN A 321 15.98 -21.65 -6.72
CA ASN A 321 15.22 -21.61 -7.96
C ASN A 321 14.35 -20.35 -8.09
N LEU A 322 14.60 -19.37 -7.24
CA LEU A 322 13.90 -18.10 -7.23
C LEU A 322 14.03 -17.41 -8.58
N SER A 323 12.91 -17.27 -9.31
CA SER A 323 12.85 -16.78 -10.69
C SER A 323 11.96 -15.55 -10.83
N TRP A 324 11.88 -15.02 -12.06
CA TRP A 324 10.98 -13.92 -12.39
C TRP A 324 9.51 -14.28 -12.11
N GLU A 325 8.82 -13.44 -11.37
CA GLU A 325 7.36 -13.42 -11.39
C GLU A 325 6.89 -12.95 -12.76
N LYS A 326 5.88 -13.60 -13.34
CA LYS A 326 5.35 -13.29 -14.67
C LYS A 326 3.93 -12.78 -14.61
N LYS A 327 3.69 -11.66 -15.28
CA LYS A 327 2.34 -11.14 -15.49
C LYS A 327 1.98 -11.24 -16.97
N LYS A 328 0.98 -12.06 -17.30
CA LYS A 328 0.40 -12.19 -18.64
C LYS A 328 -0.87 -11.35 -18.72
N SER A 329 -0.95 -10.48 -19.70
CA SER A 329 -2.05 -9.54 -19.89
C SER A 329 -2.72 -9.79 -21.23
N TYR A 330 -4.04 -9.97 -21.22
CA TYR A 330 -4.91 -10.01 -22.39
C TYR A 330 -5.83 -8.81 -22.34
N ASN A 331 -5.99 -8.14 -23.47
CA ASN A 331 -6.82 -6.96 -23.57
C ASN A 331 -7.54 -6.95 -24.92
N VAL A 332 -8.84 -6.68 -24.91
CA VAL A 332 -9.65 -6.47 -26.10
C VAL A 332 -10.51 -5.24 -25.90
N GLY A 333 -10.47 -4.31 -26.86
CA GLY A 333 -11.17 -3.03 -26.72
C GLY A 333 -11.70 -2.48 -28.02
N ILE A 334 -12.61 -1.55 -27.86
CA ILE A 334 -13.16 -0.70 -28.94
C ILE A 334 -12.98 0.76 -28.56
N ASP A 335 -12.57 1.56 -29.54
CA ASP A 335 -12.46 3.01 -29.42
C ASP A 335 -13.41 3.65 -30.46
N LEU A 336 -14.31 4.52 -30.02
CA LEU A 336 -15.28 5.23 -30.83
C LEU A 336 -15.10 6.73 -30.69
N ALA A 337 -15.20 7.44 -31.79
CA ALA A 337 -15.40 8.90 -31.80
C ALA A 337 -16.64 9.23 -32.62
N LEU A 338 -17.57 9.95 -32.00
CA LEU A 338 -18.89 10.24 -32.56
C LEU A 338 -19.17 11.73 -32.61
N PHE A 339 -20.08 12.13 -33.51
CA PHE A 339 -20.63 13.51 -33.62
C PHE A 339 -19.52 14.56 -33.82
N ASN A 340 -18.68 14.37 -34.85
CA ASN A 340 -17.51 15.21 -35.12
C ASN A 340 -16.51 15.24 -33.92
N ASN A 341 -16.22 14.06 -33.34
CA ASN A 341 -15.35 13.88 -32.21
C ASN A 341 -15.82 14.59 -30.91
N ARG A 342 -17.12 14.92 -30.81
CA ARG A 342 -17.67 15.49 -29.59
C ARG A 342 -17.81 14.43 -28.48
N LEU A 343 -18.15 13.21 -28.86
CA LEU A 343 -18.21 12.08 -27.93
C LEU A 343 -17.12 11.06 -28.27
N GLU A 344 -16.20 10.88 -27.37
CA GLU A 344 -15.23 9.78 -27.38
C GLU A 344 -15.66 8.73 -26.38
N PHE A 345 -15.62 7.47 -26.77
CA PHE A 345 -15.99 6.33 -25.93
C PHE A 345 -15.01 5.20 -26.14
N THR A 346 -14.53 4.64 -25.03
CA THR A 346 -13.68 3.45 -25.01
C THR A 346 -14.34 2.41 -24.12
N ALA A 347 -14.40 1.18 -24.59
CA ALA A 347 -14.77 0.01 -23.78
C ALA A 347 -13.72 -1.07 -23.95
N GLU A 348 -13.31 -1.64 -22.84
CA GLU A 348 -12.20 -2.58 -22.78
C GLU A 348 -12.53 -3.73 -21.83
N TRP A 349 -12.19 -4.94 -22.24
CA TRP A 349 -12.11 -6.10 -21.36
C TRP A 349 -10.66 -6.50 -21.18
N TYR A 350 -10.28 -6.78 -19.93
CA TYR A 350 -8.94 -7.24 -19.64
C TYR A 350 -8.95 -8.52 -18.78
N LYS A 351 -7.88 -9.30 -18.90
CA LYS A 351 -7.53 -10.39 -18.01
C LYS A 351 -6.02 -10.38 -17.78
N ASN A 352 -5.62 -10.21 -16.53
CA ASN A 352 -4.24 -10.26 -16.07
C ASN A 352 -4.05 -11.51 -15.24
N THR A 353 -3.10 -12.37 -15.61
CA THR A 353 -2.68 -13.53 -14.84
C THR A 353 -1.29 -13.27 -14.28
N SER A 354 -1.14 -13.25 -12.97
CA SER A 354 0.16 -13.25 -12.31
C SER A 354 0.51 -14.69 -11.94
N GLU A 355 1.60 -15.19 -12.48
CA GLU A 355 2.14 -16.52 -12.23
C GLU A 355 3.45 -16.42 -11.48
N ASP A 356 3.78 -17.43 -10.71
CA ASP A 356 5.05 -17.51 -9.97
C ASP A 356 5.27 -16.29 -9.06
N LEU A 357 4.19 -15.85 -8.37
CA LEU A 357 4.24 -14.71 -7.45
C LEU A 357 5.32 -14.90 -6.38
N LEU A 358 6.12 -13.87 -6.22
CA LEU A 358 7.19 -13.80 -5.22
C LEU A 358 6.59 -13.39 -3.87
N TYR A 359 6.46 -14.33 -2.95
CA TYR A 359 6.00 -14.01 -1.60
C TYR A 359 6.67 -14.84 -0.51
N ALA A 360 6.60 -14.35 0.72
CA ALA A 360 7.22 -14.98 1.88
C ALA A 360 6.34 -16.13 2.39
N VAL A 361 6.85 -17.34 2.31
CA VAL A 361 6.21 -18.58 2.78
C VAL A 361 6.78 -18.92 4.16
N PRO A 362 5.94 -19.33 5.15
CA PRO A 362 6.42 -19.76 6.46
C PRO A 362 7.37 -20.96 6.36
N VAL A 363 8.46 -20.90 7.10
CA VAL A 363 9.40 -22.02 7.25
C VAL A 363 9.05 -22.77 8.55
N PRO A 364 8.89 -24.11 8.51
CA PRO A 364 8.66 -24.88 9.72
C PRO A 364 9.80 -24.71 10.71
N GLU A 365 9.51 -24.57 12.01
CA GLU A 365 10.51 -24.43 13.08
C GLU A 365 11.51 -25.58 13.13
N GLN A 366 11.08 -26.77 12.71
CA GLN A 366 11.93 -27.97 12.61
C GLN A 366 13.08 -27.83 11.61
N ALA A 367 13.03 -26.85 10.70
CA ALA A 367 14.13 -26.56 9.79
C ALA A 367 15.40 -26.04 10.49
N GLY A 368 15.27 -25.58 11.74
CA GLY A 368 16.39 -25.14 12.58
C GLY A 368 17.11 -23.90 12.06
N VAL A 369 16.43 -23.09 11.27
CA VAL A 369 16.94 -21.81 10.72
C VAL A 369 16.34 -20.62 11.46
N SER A 370 16.98 -19.46 11.36
CA SER A 370 16.54 -18.27 12.09
C SER A 370 15.45 -17.47 11.35
N ASN A 371 15.32 -17.63 10.02
CA ASN A 371 14.27 -16.98 9.27
C ASN A 371 12.95 -17.75 9.41
N THR A 372 11.91 -17.04 9.77
CA THR A 372 10.55 -17.58 9.91
C THR A 372 9.82 -17.72 8.56
N THR A 373 10.35 -17.10 7.52
CA THR A 373 9.79 -17.12 6.15
C THR A 373 10.90 -17.21 5.12
N VAL A 374 10.59 -17.78 3.96
CA VAL A 374 11.43 -17.79 2.76
C VAL A 374 10.66 -17.22 1.58
N THR A 375 11.28 -16.35 0.79
CA THR A 375 10.69 -15.87 -0.46
C THR A 375 10.80 -16.93 -1.53
N MET A 376 9.67 -17.29 -2.14
CA MET A 376 9.56 -18.31 -3.17
C MET A 376 8.56 -17.91 -4.26
N ASN A 377 8.69 -18.52 -5.44
CA ASN A 377 7.70 -18.45 -6.50
C ASN A 377 6.60 -19.49 -6.20
N ALA A 378 5.52 -19.10 -5.55
CA ALA A 378 4.62 -20.08 -4.99
C ALA A 378 3.13 -19.89 -5.29
N ALA A 379 2.67 -18.67 -5.59
CA ALA A 379 1.26 -18.40 -5.81
C ALA A 379 0.96 -17.92 -7.23
N SER A 380 -0.29 -18.05 -7.64
CA SER A 380 -0.77 -17.49 -8.90
C SER A 380 -2.18 -16.93 -8.73
N MET A 381 -2.49 -15.85 -9.46
CA MET A 381 -3.82 -15.24 -9.42
C MET A 381 -4.22 -14.62 -10.75
N ASN A 382 -5.52 -14.48 -10.95
CA ASN A 382 -6.14 -13.80 -12.08
C ASN A 382 -6.87 -12.54 -11.61
N ASN A 383 -6.70 -11.45 -12.36
CA ASN A 383 -7.53 -10.25 -12.26
C ASN A 383 -8.18 -9.99 -13.60
N SER A 384 -9.50 -9.87 -13.65
CA SER A 384 -10.23 -9.58 -14.88
C SER A 384 -11.32 -8.54 -14.63
N GLY A 385 -11.70 -7.83 -15.67
CA GLY A 385 -12.73 -6.81 -15.55
C GLY A 385 -13.03 -6.09 -16.85
N PHE A 386 -13.86 -5.07 -16.73
CA PHE A 386 -14.20 -4.16 -17.81
C PHE A 386 -13.80 -2.74 -17.41
N GLU A 387 -13.35 -1.98 -18.39
CA GLU A 387 -13.05 -0.58 -18.25
C GLU A 387 -13.83 0.20 -19.31
N PHE A 388 -14.49 1.27 -18.87
CA PHE A 388 -15.24 2.16 -19.72
C PHE A 388 -14.75 3.58 -19.50
N ALA A 389 -14.57 4.34 -20.58
CA ALA A 389 -14.30 5.75 -20.53
C ALA A 389 -15.16 6.46 -21.57
N ALA A 390 -15.75 7.59 -21.19
CA ALA A 390 -16.53 8.44 -22.09
C ALA A 390 -16.18 9.90 -21.83
N THR A 391 -15.90 10.64 -22.89
CA THR A 391 -15.68 12.10 -22.81
C THR A 391 -16.59 12.77 -23.83
N TYR A 392 -17.44 13.65 -23.33
CA TYR A 392 -18.25 14.50 -24.17
C TYR A 392 -17.78 15.95 -24.08
N ARG A 393 -17.54 16.57 -25.22
CA ARG A 393 -17.09 17.97 -25.31
C ARG A 393 -17.90 18.78 -26.29
N ASN A 394 -18.25 20.00 -25.89
CA ASN A 394 -18.85 20.99 -26.76
C ASN A 394 -18.08 22.31 -26.66
N ARG A 395 -17.46 22.73 -27.75
CA ARG A 395 -16.61 23.93 -27.83
C ARG A 395 -17.09 24.96 -28.83
N ASP A 396 -18.23 24.71 -29.46
CA ASP A 396 -18.72 25.51 -30.57
C ASP A 396 -19.55 26.76 -30.16
N HIS A 397 -19.82 26.89 -28.86
CA HIS A 397 -20.60 27.99 -28.29
C HIS A 397 -19.81 28.78 -27.25
N ASP A 398 -20.33 29.96 -26.87
CA ASP A 398 -19.73 30.76 -25.78
C ASP A 398 -19.62 29.98 -24.45
N PHE A 399 -20.61 29.13 -24.19
CA PHE A 399 -20.55 28.17 -23.10
C PHE A 399 -19.93 26.85 -23.58
N LYS A 400 -18.66 26.64 -23.24
CA LYS A 400 -17.91 25.43 -23.57
C LYS A 400 -17.93 24.50 -22.38
N TYR A 401 -18.03 23.21 -22.65
CA TYR A 401 -17.94 22.20 -21.58
C TYR A 401 -17.34 20.90 -22.07
N GLU A 402 -16.69 20.24 -21.13
CA GLU A 402 -16.15 18.90 -21.28
C GLU A 402 -16.51 18.09 -20.02
N VAL A 403 -17.16 16.95 -20.22
CA VAL A 403 -17.49 16.01 -19.14
C VAL A 403 -16.90 14.67 -19.49
N SER A 404 -16.08 14.13 -18.57
CA SER A 404 -15.43 12.83 -18.68
C SER A 404 -15.87 11.93 -17.56
N ALA A 405 -16.27 10.71 -17.89
CA ALA A 405 -16.59 9.66 -16.93
C ALA A 405 -15.76 8.42 -17.23
N ASN A 406 -15.29 7.77 -16.19
CA ASN A 406 -14.67 6.45 -16.28
C ASN A 406 -15.25 5.52 -15.23
N LEU A 407 -15.24 4.22 -15.54
CA LEU A 407 -15.70 3.15 -14.67
C LEU A 407 -14.84 1.93 -14.92
N SER A 408 -14.30 1.34 -13.88
CA SER A 408 -13.61 0.06 -13.94
C SER A 408 -14.20 -0.95 -12.97
N THR A 409 -14.25 -2.20 -13.40
CA THR A 409 -14.64 -3.33 -12.56
C THR A 409 -13.46 -4.26 -12.37
N VAL A 410 -13.39 -4.93 -11.22
CA VAL A 410 -12.32 -5.86 -10.91
C VAL A 410 -12.90 -7.13 -10.29
N ARG A 411 -12.45 -8.28 -10.79
CA ARG A 411 -12.66 -9.60 -10.22
C ARG A 411 -11.31 -10.28 -10.05
N ASN A 412 -10.90 -10.45 -8.81
CA ASN A 412 -9.70 -11.19 -8.43
C ASN A 412 -10.03 -12.65 -8.15
N ARG A 413 -9.12 -13.57 -8.49
CA ARG A 413 -9.24 -14.99 -8.19
C ARG A 413 -7.85 -15.62 -8.04
N VAL A 414 -7.58 -16.18 -6.88
CA VAL A 414 -6.40 -17.01 -6.63
C VAL A 414 -6.54 -18.33 -7.39
N THR A 415 -5.52 -18.72 -8.14
CA THR A 415 -5.50 -19.96 -8.92
C THR A 415 -4.61 -21.03 -8.31
N SER A 416 -3.62 -20.63 -7.52
CA SER A 416 -2.72 -21.51 -6.78
C SER A 416 -2.11 -20.78 -5.59
N LEU A 417 -1.87 -21.49 -4.49
CA LEU A 417 -1.13 -20.99 -3.31
C LEU A 417 0.23 -21.67 -3.15
N GLY A 418 0.57 -22.62 -4.03
CA GLY A 418 1.80 -23.41 -3.92
C GLY A 418 1.71 -24.54 -2.89
N PHE A 419 2.67 -25.46 -2.94
CA PHE A 419 2.85 -26.58 -1.99
C PHE A 419 1.64 -27.49 -1.76
N GLY A 420 0.66 -27.50 -2.69
CA GLY A 420 -0.57 -28.29 -2.53
C GLY A 420 -1.52 -27.74 -1.45
N THR A 421 -1.34 -26.49 -1.03
CA THR A 421 -2.21 -25.82 -0.06
C THR A 421 -3.37 -25.16 -0.80
N ASP A 422 -4.59 -25.44 -0.40
CA ASP A 422 -5.80 -24.84 -0.98
C ASP A 422 -6.30 -23.63 -0.19
N SER A 423 -5.81 -23.44 1.03
CA SER A 423 -6.24 -22.36 1.93
C SER A 423 -5.07 -21.83 2.75
N TYR A 424 -5.07 -20.51 2.98
CA TYR A 424 -4.13 -19.82 3.84
C TYR A 424 -4.88 -18.84 4.75
N ILE A 425 -4.75 -19.03 6.06
CA ILE A 425 -5.37 -18.16 7.07
C ILE A 425 -4.28 -17.36 7.77
N SER A 426 -4.47 -16.06 7.87
CA SER A 426 -3.59 -15.14 8.60
C SER A 426 -4.42 -14.14 9.41
N GLY A 427 -4.50 -14.37 10.71
CA GLY A 427 -5.33 -13.55 11.60
C GLY A 427 -6.79 -13.54 11.16
N ALA A 428 -7.33 -12.38 10.88
CA ALA A 428 -8.71 -12.17 10.47
C ALA A 428 -8.94 -12.29 8.94
N TYR A 429 -8.04 -12.96 8.23
CA TYR A 429 -8.09 -13.07 6.77
C TYR A 429 -7.92 -14.50 6.31
N ILE A 430 -8.64 -14.84 5.25
CA ILE A 430 -8.51 -16.11 4.55
C ILE A 430 -8.27 -15.90 3.04
N THR A 431 -7.42 -16.73 2.48
CA THR A 431 -7.17 -16.80 1.04
C THR A 431 -7.35 -18.24 0.60
N ASN A 432 -8.35 -18.49 -0.23
CA ASN A 432 -8.65 -19.82 -0.77
C ASN A 432 -8.36 -19.87 -2.27
N VAL A 433 -7.89 -21.00 -2.75
CA VAL A 433 -7.83 -21.27 -4.19
C VAL A 433 -9.24 -21.23 -4.77
N GLY A 434 -9.40 -20.52 -5.88
CA GLY A 434 -10.70 -20.33 -6.53
C GLY A 434 -11.45 -19.10 -6.07
N GLU A 435 -11.01 -18.43 -5.02
CA GLU A 435 -11.62 -17.24 -4.44
C GLU A 435 -10.72 -16.00 -4.55
N GLU A 436 -11.20 -14.90 -4.02
CA GLU A 436 -10.47 -13.64 -3.94
C GLU A 436 -9.44 -13.69 -2.81
N ILE A 437 -8.29 -13.04 -3.03
CA ILE A 437 -7.21 -12.96 -2.04
C ILE A 437 -7.61 -12.11 -0.83
N GLY A 438 -7.28 -12.57 0.38
CA GLY A 438 -7.37 -11.77 1.60
C GLY A 438 -8.80 -11.35 1.98
N LYS A 439 -9.76 -12.25 1.88
CA LYS A 439 -11.12 -11.99 2.39
C LYS A 439 -11.13 -11.93 3.92
N PHE A 440 -11.99 -11.08 4.48
CA PHE A 440 -12.25 -11.08 5.92
C PHE A 440 -12.85 -12.41 6.36
N TYR A 441 -12.32 -12.97 7.44
CA TYR A 441 -12.66 -14.27 7.99
C TYR A 441 -12.89 -14.20 9.48
N GLY A 442 -14.02 -14.66 9.95
CA GLY A 442 -14.39 -14.58 11.36
C GLY A 442 -15.82 -15.04 11.61
N TRP A 443 -16.37 -14.66 12.73
CA TRP A 443 -17.69 -15.11 13.20
C TRP A 443 -18.80 -14.15 12.76
N VAL A 444 -20.02 -14.70 12.60
CA VAL A 444 -21.21 -13.91 12.33
C VAL A 444 -21.87 -13.58 13.68
N TYR A 445 -21.97 -12.29 13.98
CA TYR A 445 -22.59 -11.80 15.20
C TYR A 445 -24.10 -12.07 15.21
N ASP A 446 -24.64 -12.58 16.34
CA ASP A 446 -26.04 -12.93 16.51
C ASP A 446 -26.76 -12.15 17.62
N GLY A 447 -26.06 -11.23 18.27
CA GLY A 447 -26.66 -10.41 19.34
C GLY A 447 -25.86 -10.42 20.63
N ILE A 448 -26.49 -9.94 21.67
CA ILE A 448 -25.98 -9.96 23.05
C ILE A 448 -26.91 -10.84 23.89
N ALA A 449 -26.36 -11.77 24.67
CA ALA A 449 -27.13 -12.53 25.65
C ALA A 449 -27.73 -11.59 26.68
N ARG A 450 -29.03 -11.37 26.60
CA ARG A 450 -29.76 -10.45 27.49
C ARG A 450 -30.15 -11.11 28.82
N THR A 451 -30.48 -12.38 28.76
CA THR A 451 -30.99 -13.19 29.85
C THR A 451 -30.34 -14.57 29.82
N GLN A 452 -30.53 -15.34 30.91
CA GLN A 452 -30.11 -16.74 30.94
C GLN A 452 -30.82 -17.57 29.85
N ALA A 453 -32.10 -17.25 29.59
CA ALA A 453 -32.86 -17.95 28.54
C ALA A 453 -32.29 -17.75 27.14
N ASP A 454 -31.61 -16.62 26.84
CA ASP A 454 -30.93 -16.41 25.58
C ASP A 454 -29.74 -17.37 25.46
N LEU A 455 -28.99 -17.59 26.55
CA LEU A 455 -27.86 -18.54 26.56
C LEU A 455 -28.36 -19.99 26.45
N ASP A 456 -29.44 -20.35 27.15
CA ASP A 456 -29.99 -21.71 27.19
C ASP A 456 -30.60 -22.14 25.83
N ASN A 457 -31.13 -21.18 25.07
CA ASN A 457 -31.74 -21.41 23.76
C ASN A 457 -30.75 -21.23 22.58
N HIS A 458 -29.53 -20.75 22.83
CA HIS A 458 -28.49 -20.56 21.84
C HIS A 458 -27.63 -21.82 21.71
N ALA A 459 -26.90 -21.98 20.57
CA ALA A 459 -25.84 -22.98 20.46
C ALA A 459 -24.83 -22.79 21.58
N THR A 460 -24.27 -23.88 22.09
CA THR A 460 -23.35 -23.84 23.23
C THR A 460 -22.10 -23.01 22.91
N GLN A 461 -21.96 -21.89 23.61
CA GLN A 461 -20.82 -20.98 23.52
C GLN A 461 -20.09 -21.03 24.86
N GLU A 462 -19.00 -21.80 24.95
CA GLU A 462 -18.36 -22.17 26.20
C GLU A 462 -17.89 -20.95 27.01
N GLY A 463 -18.36 -20.85 28.26
CA GLY A 463 -18.03 -19.75 29.17
C GLY A 463 -18.73 -18.43 28.87
N ALA A 464 -19.64 -18.37 27.91
CA ALA A 464 -20.47 -17.18 27.69
C ALA A 464 -21.37 -16.87 28.85
N GLN A 465 -21.61 -15.60 29.15
CA GLN A 465 -22.40 -15.11 30.25
C GLN A 465 -23.39 -14.02 29.76
N ILE A 466 -24.37 -13.71 30.60
CA ILE A 466 -25.28 -12.60 30.32
C ILE A 466 -24.49 -11.32 30.09
N GLY A 467 -24.76 -10.64 28.99
CA GLY A 467 -24.04 -9.45 28.50
C GLY A 467 -22.93 -9.74 27.46
N ASP A 468 -22.63 -11.01 27.18
CA ASP A 468 -21.63 -11.36 26.16
C ASP A 468 -22.23 -11.38 24.74
N CYS A 469 -21.37 -11.21 23.73
CA CYS A 469 -21.72 -11.42 22.34
C CYS A 469 -22.05 -12.88 22.07
N LEU A 470 -23.10 -13.11 21.33
CA LEU A 470 -23.47 -14.40 20.75
C LEU A 470 -23.07 -14.44 19.26
N TYR A 471 -22.67 -15.60 18.79
CA TYR A 471 -22.28 -15.84 17.41
C TYR A 471 -23.03 -17.04 16.84
N LYS A 472 -23.35 -16.99 15.55
CA LYS A 472 -24.11 -18.05 14.90
C LYS A 472 -23.29 -19.33 14.81
N ASP A 473 -23.91 -20.43 15.15
CA ASP A 473 -23.48 -21.77 14.78
C ASP A 473 -23.87 -22.00 13.30
N VAL A 474 -22.87 -21.95 12.41
CA VAL A 474 -23.06 -22.04 10.96
C VAL A 474 -22.39 -23.26 10.36
N SER A 475 -21.46 -23.90 11.10
CA SER A 475 -20.67 -25.03 10.64
C SER A 475 -20.12 -25.83 11.81
N GLY A 476 -19.85 -27.09 11.61
CA GLY A 476 -19.16 -28.02 12.52
C GLY A 476 -18.17 -28.87 11.73
N PRO A 477 -17.63 -29.96 12.32
CA PRO A 477 -16.67 -30.83 11.66
C PRO A 477 -17.14 -31.41 10.31
N ASP A 478 -18.43 -31.55 10.11
CA ASP A 478 -19.06 -32.07 8.87
C ASP A 478 -19.57 -30.95 7.97
N GLY A 479 -19.25 -29.67 8.27
CA GLY A 479 -19.70 -28.51 7.51
C GLY A 479 -21.17 -28.15 7.74
N LYS A 480 -21.77 -28.58 8.86
CA LYS A 480 -23.16 -28.26 9.27
C LYS A 480 -23.16 -27.82 10.72
N PRO A 481 -24.16 -27.00 11.14
CA PRO A 481 -24.33 -26.61 12.51
C PRO A 481 -24.38 -27.83 13.45
N ASP A 482 -23.59 -27.82 14.52
CA ASP A 482 -23.41 -28.95 15.44
C ASP A 482 -23.90 -28.64 16.87
N GLY A 483 -24.51 -27.48 17.10
CA GLY A 483 -25.01 -27.02 18.38
C GLY A 483 -23.96 -26.36 19.28
N LYS A 484 -22.77 -26.07 18.72
CA LYS A 484 -21.68 -25.39 19.43
C LYS A 484 -21.17 -24.24 18.58
N VAL A 485 -20.65 -23.21 19.25
CA VAL A 485 -19.92 -22.11 18.58
C VAL A 485 -18.44 -22.29 18.85
N ASP A 486 -17.67 -22.56 17.82
CA ASP A 486 -16.22 -22.74 17.89
C ASP A 486 -15.49 -22.21 16.64
N ALA A 487 -14.24 -22.62 16.43
CA ALA A 487 -13.44 -22.18 15.27
C ALA A 487 -14.01 -22.66 13.92
N ASN A 488 -14.85 -23.68 13.89
CA ASN A 488 -15.48 -24.19 12.66
C ASN A 488 -16.57 -23.23 12.14
N ASP A 489 -17.09 -22.33 12.99
CA ASP A 489 -18.13 -21.36 12.65
C ASP A 489 -17.58 -20.09 12.00
N GLN A 490 -16.27 -20.01 11.82
CA GLN A 490 -15.68 -18.91 11.07
C GLN A 490 -16.03 -18.99 9.58
N VAL A 491 -16.48 -17.88 9.03
CA VAL A 491 -16.89 -17.76 7.64
C VAL A 491 -16.31 -16.51 6.99
N VAL A 492 -16.42 -16.44 5.68
CA VAL A 492 -16.06 -15.23 4.92
C VAL A 492 -17.10 -14.14 5.21
N LEU A 493 -16.65 -13.03 5.78
CA LEU A 493 -17.49 -11.90 6.17
C LEU A 493 -17.58 -10.82 5.09
N GLY A 494 -16.60 -10.75 4.19
CA GLY A 494 -16.55 -9.73 3.15
C GLY A 494 -15.19 -9.62 2.50
N SER A 495 -15.03 -8.62 1.65
CA SER A 495 -13.78 -8.33 0.92
C SER A 495 -13.34 -6.90 1.16
N GLY A 496 -12.04 -6.70 1.39
CA GLY A 496 -11.41 -5.38 1.47
C GLY A 496 -11.03 -4.79 0.11
N MET A 497 -11.27 -5.51 -0.99
CA MET A 497 -10.91 -5.07 -2.33
C MET A 497 -12.11 -4.42 -3.03
N PRO A 498 -12.03 -3.13 -3.46
CA PRO A 498 -13.09 -2.49 -4.23
C PRO A 498 -13.39 -3.23 -5.53
N LYS A 499 -14.67 -3.49 -5.81
CA LYS A 499 -15.11 -4.16 -7.04
C LYS A 499 -15.34 -3.20 -8.18
N ILE A 500 -15.68 -1.97 -7.88
CA ILE A 500 -16.00 -0.92 -8.85
C ILE A 500 -15.24 0.34 -8.43
N ASN A 501 -14.50 0.92 -9.37
CA ASN A 501 -13.92 2.25 -9.24
C ASN A 501 -14.49 3.14 -10.34
N PHE A 502 -14.77 4.40 -10.03
CA PHE A 502 -15.31 5.35 -10.99
C PHE A 502 -14.75 6.75 -10.77
N GLY A 503 -14.74 7.53 -11.84
CA GLY A 503 -14.38 8.94 -11.82
C GLY A 503 -15.35 9.74 -12.69
N LEU A 504 -15.68 10.93 -12.25
CA LEU A 504 -16.47 11.91 -13.03
C LEU A 504 -15.78 13.26 -12.92
N ASN A 505 -15.36 13.79 -14.07
CA ASN A 505 -14.70 15.08 -14.17
C ASN A 505 -15.51 15.99 -15.11
N ALA A 506 -15.59 17.26 -14.77
CA ALA A 506 -16.28 18.25 -15.58
C ALA A 506 -15.46 19.54 -15.66
N ARG A 507 -15.39 20.12 -16.85
CA ARG A 507 -14.81 21.44 -17.09
C ARG A 507 -15.83 22.29 -17.86
N PHE A 508 -16.05 23.50 -17.35
CA PHE A 508 -16.97 24.48 -17.95
C PHE A 508 -16.20 25.77 -18.18
N GLU A 509 -16.40 26.37 -19.36
CA GLU A 509 -15.82 27.66 -19.70
C GLU A 509 -16.94 28.57 -20.21
N TYR A 510 -17.07 29.74 -19.63
CA TYR A 510 -17.98 30.77 -20.10
C TYR A 510 -17.30 32.13 -20.10
N LYS A 511 -17.13 32.68 -21.30
CA LYS A 511 -16.36 33.90 -21.50
C LYS A 511 -14.96 33.81 -20.89
N ARG A 512 -14.75 34.48 -19.75
CA ARG A 512 -13.45 34.53 -19.05
C ARG A 512 -13.39 33.66 -17.81
N PHE A 513 -14.51 33.06 -17.43
CA PHE A 513 -14.59 32.14 -16.29
C PHE A 513 -14.35 30.70 -16.74
N ASP A 514 -13.63 29.98 -15.96
CA ASP A 514 -13.49 28.51 -16.07
C ASP A 514 -13.75 27.85 -14.72
N LEU A 515 -14.47 26.74 -14.74
CA LEU A 515 -14.76 25.89 -13.58
C LEU A 515 -14.34 24.47 -13.92
N SER A 516 -13.51 23.87 -13.07
CA SER A 516 -13.18 22.46 -13.16
C SER A 516 -13.58 21.73 -11.88
N ILE A 517 -14.11 20.52 -12.03
CA ILE A 517 -14.53 19.64 -10.95
C ILE A 517 -13.96 18.26 -11.23
N ALA A 518 -13.24 17.69 -10.26
CA ALA A 518 -12.72 16.33 -10.32
C ALA A 518 -13.26 15.51 -9.15
N THR A 519 -13.87 14.38 -9.48
CA THR A 519 -14.42 13.47 -8.48
C THR A 519 -14.04 12.02 -8.78
N PHE A 520 -13.95 11.22 -7.75
CA PHE A 520 -13.77 9.76 -7.87
C PHE A 520 -14.39 9.02 -6.70
N GLY A 521 -14.54 7.72 -6.85
CA GLY A 521 -15.09 6.89 -5.81
C GLY A 521 -14.83 5.41 -6.04
N ALA A 522 -15.10 4.63 -4.98
CA ALA A 522 -15.00 3.18 -4.99
C ALA A 522 -16.22 2.57 -4.30
N LEU A 523 -16.68 1.43 -4.82
CA LEU A 523 -17.90 0.78 -4.35
C LEU A 523 -17.64 -0.71 -4.10
N ASN A 524 -18.52 -1.27 -3.25
CA ASN A 524 -18.62 -2.71 -3.00
C ASN A 524 -17.36 -3.31 -2.39
N TYR A 525 -16.95 -2.78 -1.22
CA TYR A 525 -15.88 -3.32 -0.39
C TYR A 525 -16.08 -2.93 1.07
N HIS A 526 -15.34 -3.61 1.95
CA HIS A 526 -15.40 -3.42 3.39
C HIS A 526 -14.03 -3.07 3.95
N VAL A 527 -14.04 -2.50 5.16
CA VAL A 527 -12.85 -2.07 5.89
C VAL A 527 -12.94 -2.49 7.33
N SER A 528 -11.84 -2.98 7.85
CA SER A 528 -11.59 -3.11 9.28
C SER A 528 -10.72 -1.96 9.75
N ASP A 529 -11.25 -1.08 10.59
CA ASP A 529 -10.55 0.09 11.11
C ASP A 529 -10.05 -0.18 12.53
N ASP A 530 -8.73 -0.17 12.71
CA ASP A 530 -8.09 -0.49 14.00
C ASP A 530 -8.48 0.50 15.10
N ILE A 531 -8.59 1.79 14.78
CA ILE A 531 -8.98 2.80 15.78
C ILE A 531 -10.43 2.58 16.21
N HIS A 532 -11.34 2.46 15.25
CA HIS A 532 -12.75 2.23 15.54
C HIS A 532 -12.93 0.95 16.37
N ASN A 533 -12.26 -0.13 15.98
CA ASN A 533 -12.32 -1.40 16.69
C ASN A 533 -11.73 -1.31 18.10
N SER A 534 -10.64 -0.57 18.29
CA SER A 534 -10.01 -0.35 19.61
C SER A 534 -10.90 0.51 20.54
N LEU A 535 -11.52 1.57 20.01
CA LEU A 535 -12.43 2.42 20.79
C LEU A 535 -13.71 1.69 21.19
N ASN A 536 -14.16 0.71 20.40
CA ASN A 536 -15.34 -0.13 20.67
C ASN A 536 -14.97 -1.52 21.21
N SER A 537 -13.72 -1.76 21.58
CA SER A 537 -13.29 -3.00 22.23
C SER A 537 -13.90 -3.13 23.62
N CYS A 538 -14.31 -4.32 23.98
CA CYS A 538 -14.83 -4.65 25.30
C CYS A 538 -13.74 -4.84 26.35
N TYR A 539 -12.47 -4.93 25.95
CA TYR A 539 -11.35 -4.97 26.86
C TYR A 539 -11.12 -3.60 27.52
N GLY A 540 -11.00 -3.58 28.82
CA GLY A 540 -11.10 -2.36 29.65
C GLY A 540 -9.89 -1.44 29.68
N TRP A 541 -9.07 -1.35 28.61
CA TRP A 541 -7.93 -0.44 28.54
C TRP A 541 -8.07 0.61 27.44
N GLY A 542 -7.43 1.73 27.62
CA GLY A 542 -7.45 2.86 26.69
C GLY A 542 -8.73 3.68 26.71
N ASN A 543 -8.80 4.66 25.82
CA ASN A 543 -9.99 5.47 25.61
C ASN A 543 -11.07 4.65 24.89
N LYS A 544 -12.33 5.01 25.12
CA LYS A 544 -13.50 4.30 24.56
C LYS A 544 -14.41 5.25 23.82
N ASP A 545 -15.18 4.71 22.87
CA ASP A 545 -16.30 5.41 22.27
C ASP A 545 -17.37 5.71 23.35
N VAL A 546 -18.07 6.83 23.20
CA VAL A 546 -19.16 7.24 24.13
C VAL A 546 -20.22 6.15 24.26
N ALA A 547 -20.48 5.38 23.20
CA ALA A 547 -21.41 4.27 23.21
C ALA A 547 -21.04 3.22 24.27
N MET A 548 -19.74 3.05 24.58
CA MET A 548 -19.27 2.07 25.57
C MET A 548 -19.58 2.50 27.04
N LEU A 549 -19.97 3.74 27.26
CA LEU A 549 -20.42 4.18 28.59
C LEU A 549 -21.74 3.46 29.04
N ASP A 550 -22.49 2.93 28.08
CA ASP A 550 -23.70 2.14 28.37
C ASP A 550 -23.38 0.69 28.83
N ALA A 551 -22.11 0.26 28.74
CA ALA A 551 -21.72 -1.10 29.09
C ALA A 551 -21.97 -1.45 30.55
N ASN A 552 -22.18 -2.75 30.83
CA ASN A 552 -22.36 -3.33 32.16
C ASN A 552 -23.62 -2.85 32.95
N ARG A 553 -24.64 -2.38 32.27
CA ARG A 553 -25.90 -2.02 32.88
C ARG A 553 -26.84 -3.23 32.96
N PHE A 554 -27.18 -3.65 34.17
CA PHE A 554 -28.08 -4.77 34.47
C PHE A 554 -29.37 -4.27 35.12
N SER A 555 -30.42 -5.10 35.12
CA SER A 555 -31.59 -4.91 35.93
C SER A 555 -31.21 -4.95 37.44
N GLU A 556 -32.10 -4.44 38.32
CA GLU A 556 -31.85 -4.39 39.77
C GLU A 556 -31.56 -5.77 40.37
N ASP A 557 -32.22 -6.81 39.85
CA ASP A 557 -32.02 -8.20 40.24
C ASP A 557 -30.85 -8.90 39.57
N GLY A 558 -30.14 -8.22 38.63
CA GLY A 558 -29.02 -8.75 37.88
C GLY A 558 -29.39 -9.78 36.80
N SER A 559 -30.70 -10.06 36.62
CA SER A 559 -31.16 -11.13 35.72
C SER A 559 -31.16 -10.74 34.23
N THR A 560 -31.17 -9.43 33.93
CA THR A 560 -31.31 -8.92 32.57
C THR A 560 -30.23 -7.89 32.23
N TYR A 561 -29.58 -8.06 31.12
CA TYR A 561 -28.60 -7.10 30.57
C TYR A 561 -29.31 -6.03 29.74
N LEU A 562 -29.22 -4.78 30.16
CA LEU A 562 -29.94 -3.65 29.59
C LEU A 562 -29.14 -2.81 28.59
N SER A 563 -27.82 -2.98 28.55
CA SER A 563 -26.93 -2.17 27.71
C SER A 563 -27.08 -2.46 26.22
N SER A 564 -26.82 -1.45 25.39
CA SER A 564 -26.78 -1.56 23.91
C SER A 564 -25.49 -2.16 23.38
N VAL A 565 -24.43 -2.18 24.19
CA VAL A 565 -23.10 -2.71 23.88
C VAL A 565 -22.77 -3.91 24.77
N PRO A 566 -21.90 -4.81 24.36
CA PRO A 566 -21.53 -5.97 25.19
C PRO A 566 -20.87 -5.54 26.50
N ARG A 567 -20.86 -6.43 27.47
CA ARG A 567 -20.17 -6.17 28.73
C ARG A 567 -18.66 -6.04 28.53
N THR A 568 -18.07 -5.14 29.30
CA THR A 568 -16.61 -4.93 29.31
C THR A 568 -15.94 -5.84 30.36
N TYR A 569 -14.66 -6.11 30.14
CA TYR A 569 -13.85 -6.93 31.03
C TYR A 569 -12.44 -6.36 31.20
N VAL A 570 -11.82 -6.68 32.33
CA VAL A 570 -10.52 -6.12 32.73
C VAL A 570 -9.39 -7.16 32.64
N THR A 571 -9.75 -8.43 32.78
CA THR A 571 -8.78 -9.54 32.76
C THR A 571 -8.95 -10.38 31.50
N ASN A 572 -7.85 -10.75 30.88
CA ASN A 572 -7.83 -11.59 29.69
C ASN A 572 -8.09 -13.05 30.09
N SER A 573 -9.33 -13.40 30.45
CA SER A 573 -9.73 -14.79 30.65
C SER A 573 -10.33 -15.35 29.36
N ALA A 574 -10.13 -16.63 29.12
CA ALA A 574 -10.62 -17.30 27.90
C ALA A 574 -12.15 -17.17 27.72
N SER A 575 -12.90 -17.14 28.84
CA SER A 575 -14.35 -16.96 28.85
C SER A 575 -14.83 -15.57 28.44
N LEU A 576 -13.96 -14.56 28.38
CA LEU A 576 -14.29 -13.18 28.06
C LEU A 576 -13.82 -12.76 26.65
N ALA A 577 -13.12 -13.65 25.95
CA ALA A 577 -12.63 -13.41 24.59
C ALA A 577 -13.76 -13.22 23.55
N TRP A 578 -14.97 -13.74 23.83
CA TRP A 578 -16.11 -13.67 22.93
C TRP A 578 -16.47 -12.25 22.49
N ASN A 579 -16.39 -11.26 23.39
CA ASN A 579 -16.80 -9.90 23.10
C ASN A 579 -15.89 -9.15 22.12
N ASP A 580 -14.67 -9.63 21.92
CA ASP A 580 -13.67 -9.02 21.04
C ASP A 580 -13.23 -9.89 19.86
N LEU A 581 -13.90 -11.01 19.59
CA LEU A 581 -13.65 -11.82 18.40
C LEU A 581 -13.81 -11.00 17.12
N PHE A 582 -13.04 -11.37 16.10
CA PHE A 582 -13.18 -10.75 14.80
C PHE A 582 -14.44 -11.24 14.11
N SER A 583 -15.39 -10.34 13.90
CA SER A 583 -16.71 -10.62 13.38
C SER A 583 -17.15 -9.51 12.41
N ASP A 584 -18.33 -9.68 11.81
CA ASP A 584 -18.98 -8.67 10.98
C ASP A 584 -19.22 -7.33 11.69
N ARG A 585 -19.21 -7.29 13.03
CA ARG A 585 -19.19 -6.04 13.82
C ARG A 585 -17.92 -5.19 13.61
N LYS A 586 -16.80 -5.82 13.26
CA LYS A 586 -15.48 -5.17 13.13
C LYS A 586 -15.17 -4.72 11.70
N ILE A 587 -16.11 -4.92 10.78
CA ILE A 587 -15.98 -4.48 9.40
C ILE A 587 -17.07 -3.46 9.05
N GLN A 588 -16.74 -2.50 8.21
CA GLN A 588 -17.65 -1.44 7.77
C GLN A 588 -17.69 -1.39 6.26
N ASN A 589 -18.86 -1.06 5.70
CA ASN A 589 -18.95 -0.72 4.28
C ASN A 589 -18.18 0.60 4.05
N ALA A 590 -17.19 0.58 3.17
CA ALA A 590 -16.32 1.71 2.89
C ALA A 590 -16.57 2.34 1.52
N ALA A 591 -17.70 2.05 0.89
CA ALA A 591 -18.09 2.71 -0.35
C ALA A 591 -18.07 4.24 -0.19
N TYR A 592 -17.51 4.94 -1.17
CA TYR A 592 -17.42 6.39 -1.12
C TYR A 592 -17.47 7.04 -2.49
N TRP A 593 -17.83 8.32 -2.49
CA TRP A 593 -17.66 9.27 -3.59
C TRP A 593 -17.05 10.55 -3.03
N LYS A 594 -15.91 10.96 -3.62
CA LYS A 594 -15.10 12.07 -3.15
C LYS A 594 -15.03 13.18 -4.18
N ILE A 595 -15.27 14.40 -3.73
CA ILE A 595 -14.95 15.62 -4.49
C ILE A 595 -13.49 15.95 -4.24
N ALA A 596 -12.64 15.55 -5.20
CA ALA A 596 -11.19 15.64 -5.06
C ALA A 596 -10.68 17.06 -5.29
N ASN A 597 -11.23 17.75 -6.28
CA ASN A 597 -10.84 19.12 -6.58
C ASN A 597 -12.00 19.90 -7.19
N ILE A 598 -12.16 21.14 -6.77
CA ILE A 598 -12.97 22.14 -7.45
C ILE A 598 -12.11 23.39 -7.63
N GLU A 599 -12.03 23.91 -8.84
CA GLU A 599 -11.28 25.11 -9.15
C GLU A 599 -12.13 26.05 -9.99
N LEU A 600 -12.25 27.29 -9.55
CA LEU A 600 -12.90 28.39 -10.28
C LEU A 600 -11.84 29.42 -10.67
N GLY A 601 -11.66 29.63 -11.96
CA GLY A 601 -10.70 30.56 -12.53
C GLY A 601 -11.36 31.72 -13.25
N TYR A 602 -10.64 32.82 -13.33
CA TYR A 602 -10.98 34.01 -14.15
C TYR A 602 -9.75 34.47 -14.91
N ASN A 603 -9.85 34.54 -16.23
CA ASN A 603 -8.81 35.01 -17.12
C ASN A 603 -9.02 36.52 -17.39
N PHE A 604 -8.07 37.33 -16.98
CA PHE A 604 -8.14 38.79 -17.16
C PHE A 604 -7.97 39.17 -18.63
N PRO A 605 -8.54 40.32 -19.09
CA PRO A 605 -8.28 40.86 -20.42
C PRO A 605 -6.78 41.14 -20.61
N ASN A 606 -6.18 40.59 -21.66
CA ASN A 606 -4.77 40.84 -21.97
C ASN A 606 -4.47 42.34 -22.19
N GLU A 607 -5.48 43.08 -22.66
CA GLU A 607 -5.41 44.53 -22.90
C GLU A 607 -5.09 45.33 -21.61
N TRP A 608 -5.40 44.78 -20.43
CA TRP A 608 -5.13 45.44 -19.14
C TRP A 608 -3.65 45.48 -18.77
N PHE A 609 -2.88 44.54 -19.30
CA PHE A 609 -1.48 44.31 -18.87
C PHE A 609 -0.46 44.74 -19.94
N GLY A 610 -0.92 45.22 -21.10
CA GLY A 610 -0.08 45.70 -22.19
C GLY A 610 0.77 44.60 -22.82
N LYS A 611 1.85 44.99 -23.49
CA LYS A 611 2.69 44.05 -24.25
C LYS A 611 3.64 43.18 -23.43
N TYR A 612 3.74 43.42 -22.12
CA TYR A 612 4.71 42.73 -21.28
C TYR A 612 4.17 41.46 -20.62
N VAL A 613 2.87 41.34 -20.46
CA VAL A 613 2.22 40.20 -19.85
C VAL A 613 1.14 39.70 -20.80
N SER A 614 1.30 38.48 -21.29
CA SER A 614 0.43 37.88 -22.28
C SER A 614 -0.83 37.21 -21.70
N ASP A 615 -0.77 36.80 -20.43
CA ASP A 615 -1.87 36.12 -19.78
C ASP A 615 -1.81 36.29 -18.26
N VAL A 616 -2.94 36.62 -17.65
CA VAL A 616 -3.11 36.69 -16.20
C VAL A 616 -4.38 35.95 -15.84
N ARG A 617 -4.25 34.89 -15.05
CA ARG A 617 -5.37 34.11 -14.53
C ARG A 617 -5.34 34.13 -13.00
N PHE A 618 -6.48 34.47 -12.41
CA PHE A 618 -6.71 34.29 -10.98
C PHE A 618 -7.61 33.07 -10.79
N TYR A 619 -7.31 32.23 -9.81
CA TYR A 619 -8.15 31.10 -9.50
C TYR A 619 -8.23 30.84 -7.98
N VAL A 620 -9.31 30.19 -7.59
CA VAL A 620 -9.51 29.65 -6.24
C VAL A 620 -9.79 28.18 -6.41
N SER A 621 -9.08 27.36 -5.66
CA SER A 621 -9.27 25.92 -5.67
C SER A 621 -9.53 25.38 -4.27
N ALA A 622 -10.29 24.28 -4.19
CA ALA A 622 -10.53 23.53 -2.98
C ALA A 622 -10.21 22.05 -3.24
N GLN A 623 -9.27 21.51 -2.50
CA GLN A 623 -8.86 20.10 -2.61
C GLN A 623 -9.48 19.28 -1.48
N ASN A 624 -9.84 18.02 -1.80
CA ASN A 624 -10.44 17.07 -0.85
C ASN A 624 -11.67 17.68 -0.12
N LEU A 625 -12.51 18.40 -0.85
CA LEU A 625 -13.56 19.23 -0.28
C LEU A 625 -14.56 18.43 0.55
N HIS A 626 -15.00 17.29 0.03
CA HIS A 626 -15.95 16.43 0.73
C HIS A 626 -15.87 14.98 0.25
N THR A 627 -16.10 14.04 1.19
CA THR A 627 -16.23 12.62 0.91
C THR A 627 -17.59 12.13 1.40
N PHE A 628 -18.43 11.68 0.48
CA PHE A 628 -19.71 11.03 0.79
C PHE A 628 -19.44 9.56 1.08
N THR A 629 -19.62 9.14 2.31
CA THR A 629 -19.39 7.77 2.75
C THR A 629 -20.16 7.46 4.03
N GLY A 630 -20.50 6.20 4.21
CA GLY A 630 -20.99 5.68 5.51
C GLY A 630 -19.88 5.20 6.43
N TYR A 631 -18.63 5.16 5.96
CA TYR A 631 -17.48 4.76 6.74
C TYR A 631 -17.15 5.78 7.84
N LYS A 632 -16.92 5.31 9.04
CA LYS A 632 -16.70 6.16 10.23
C LYS A 632 -15.23 6.50 10.50
N GLY A 633 -14.29 5.92 9.77
CA GLY A 633 -12.86 6.21 9.90
C GLY A 633 -12.44 7.52 9.26
N TYR A 634 -11.19 7.91 9.48
CA TYR A 634 -10.66 9.21 9.05
C TYR A 634 -10.35 9.31 7.56
N ASN A 635 -10.01 8.21 6.92
CA ASN A 635 -9.60 8.19 5.51
C ASN A 635 -10.11 6.95 4.80
N VAL A 636 -10.74 7.16 3.65
CA VAL A 636 -11.21 6.09 2.75
C VAL A 636 -10.14 5.70 1.73
N ASP A 637 -9.14 6.56 1.51
CA ASP A 637 -8.02 6.36 0.57
C ASP A 637 -6.85 5.71 1.30
N TYR A 638 -6.87 4.42 1.51
CA TYR A 638 -5.76 3.68 2.12
C TYR A 638 -5.51 2.37 1.36
N ALA A 639 -4.26 1.91 1.45
CA ALA A 639 -3.86 0.63 0.90
C ALA A 639 -3.68 -0.38 2.03
N GLY A 640 -4.36 -1.50 1.96
CA GLY A 640 -4.08 -2.67 2.79
C GLY A 640 -2.88 -3.46 2.23
N GLY A 641 -2.42 -4.45 2.97
CA GLY A 641 -1.45 -5.43 2.46
C GLY A 641 -2.09 -6.37 1.42
N THR A 642 -1.26 -7.05 0.64
CA THR A 642 -1.72 -7.99 -0.39
C THR A 642 -2.65 -9.07 0.17
N PHE A 643 -2.32 -9.65 1.31
CA PHE A 643 -3.12 -10.67 2.00
C PHE A 643 -4.08 -10.09 3.06
N THR A 644 -4.07 -8.79 3.26
CA THR A 644 -4.89 -8.07 4.24
C THR A 644 -5.51 -6.81 3.63
N PRO A 645 -6.18 -6.90 2.47
CA PRO A 645 -6.84 -5.74 1.88
C PRO A 645 -7.96 -5.23 2.81
N GLY A 646 -8.14 -3.94 2.86
CA GLY A 646 -9.17 -3.32 3.70
C GLY A 646 -8.82 -3.23 5.19
N TYR A 647 -7.58 -3.52 5.62
CA TYR A 647 -7.14 -3.26 6.97
C TYR A 647 -6.58 -1.85 7.10
N ASN A 648 -7.26 -1.00 7.86
CA ASN A 648 -6.84 0.37 8.14
C ASN A 648 -6.20 0.47 9.53
N PHE A 649 -4.85 0.48 9.56
CA PHE A 649 -4.09 0.73 10.79
C PHE A 649 -3.86 2.23 10.98
N CYS A 650 -4.91 2.97 11.36
CA CYS A 650 -4.80 4.39 11.71
C CYS A 650 -4.25 5.29 10.59
N SER A 651 -4.91 5.30 9.43
CA SER A 651 -4.60 6.27 8.37
C SER A 651 -4.97 7.69 8.81
N TYR A 652 -4.05 8.64 8.57
CA TYR A 652 -4.34 10.05 8.81
C TYR A 652 -5.44 10.56 7.87
N PRO A 653 -6.25 11.54 8.33
CA PRO A 653 -7.21 12.18 7.45
C PRO A 653 -6.49 12.85 6.27
N THR A 654 -7.13 12.84 5.10
CA THR A 654 -6.63 13.57 3.94
C THR A 654 -6.69 15.07 4.21
N ALA A 655 -5.58 15.79 3.95
CA ALA A 655 -5.56 17.24 4.07
C ALA A 655 -6.62 17.88 3.17
N ARG A 656 -7.24 18.96 3.64
CA ARG A 656 -8.19 19.78 2.88
C ARG A 656 -7.53 21.13 2.64
N ASP A 657 -7.28 21.45 1.39
CA ASP A 657 -6.63 22.70 0.96
C ASP A 657 -7.59 23.56 0.11
#